data_e467df07df5e27969bb90998adcac85f
#
_entry.id   e467df07df5e27969bb90998adcac85f
#
_cell.length_a   1.000
_cell.length_b   1.000
_cell.length_c   1.000
_cell.angle_alpha   90.00
_cell.angle_beta   90.00
_cell.angle_gamma   90.00
#
_symmetry.space_group_name_H-M   'P 1'
#
loop_
_entity.id
_entity.type
_entity.pdbx_description
1 polymer ?
#
loop_
_entity_poly.entity_id
_entity_poly.type
_entity_poly.pdbx_seq_one_letter_code
_entity_poly.pdbx_strand_id
1 'polypeptide(L)'
;MEETKYLKQEYLQDEEEKSSFDIKQIYTILVLNWKWFVLSIIICLGVAYIYLRYTTPIYQAQAKLLIKDETQSRNRGNSIMNTSNLGIISNSTGIDNEMEILSSCNLAQQAVTDLKLYVTYRHPGHIKDATLYRNQEINVDMDLVHLKKLCAPIQLSITREGNNYHVTGTYYMPAGENTQEVTSKNINRTFSRLPAMIGTRVGIITLTQNEYRTLADGQVLEVTLSSPVWAAGKYAGSLTVSQTSKTTTIAQLVLSDEFPQRAIDYLKQLAIVYNRQANEDKNLIAVRTEQFINNRLEKINAELGNTEGELENFKKRNQMVELKINATQAVSNADEFSKRLTEANTQLALLDELNKYMNEPNNNHQPIPSNVGLSDESATALINEYNRIALQRNQLLHSANETSPTVTPLTAQLDDLSSSIRRAMKQARTNMEIQRNSIASQANKYQGQIGETPEQERILTQIGRQQEVKSGLYLMLLQKREENSISLAATADKGKLIDEPVFSGKISPKSSIIMLIAFVLGIAIPAAILFLIQLFRYKIEGHDDVEKLTTLPILADVAVASDSAKSKADIVVHENKNNLMEEIFRGLRTNLQFMLKEDEKVIMFTSTTSGEGKTFTASNVAISFALLGKKAIILGLDIRKPRLAELFEIDDHHHGITPLLTKDHNTWQDIEAQIINSGVNKNLDILMAGPIPPNPAELIARHSLDDIMAQLREHYDYILIDTAPVGLVSDTLQISRIADATVYLCRADYTPKSSFDLINALNHDKKMPKMSIVLNGVDLSKKKYGYYYGYGKYGKYGKYGKYGSYKGYGSSVYGSYGNYNNSHYGDQNDNSVKR
;
A
#
# COMPACT_ATOMS: atom_id res chain seq x y z
N MET A 1 36.80 -42.36 5.02
CA MET A 1 35.48 -41.71 5.30
C MET A 1 35.55 -40.51 6.21
N GLU A 2 36.55 -40.40 7.11
CA GLU A 2 36.77 -39.20 7.92
C GLU A 2 37.54 -38.10 7.15
N GLU A 3 38.49 -38.44 6.31
CA GLU A 3 39.21 -37.45 5.46
C GLU A 3 38.31 -36.74 4.45
N THR A 4 37.31 -37.45 3.90
CA THR A 4 36.32 -36.84 3.00
C THR A 4 35.34 -35.88 3.71
N LYS A 5 35.19 -36.01 5.03
CA LYS A 5 34.34 -35.12 5.86
C LYS A 5 35.07 -33.85 6.24
N TYR A 6 36.39 -33.94 6.49
CA TYR A 6 37.25 -32.78 6.76
C TYR A 6 37.41 -31.90 5.52
N LEU A 7 37.64 -32.49 4.34
CA LEU A 7 37.75 -31.77 3.07
C LEU A 7 36.44 -31.06 2.68
N LYS A 8 35.30 -31.66 3.02
CA LYS A 8 33.99 -31.04 2.75
C LYS A 8 33.65 -29.91 3.70
N GLN A 9 34.20 -29.93 4.91
CA GLN A 9 34.03 -28.87 5.90
C GLN A 9 34.96 -27.66 5.62
N GLU A 10 36.16 -27.90 5.08
CA GLU A 10 37.08 -26.88 4.63
C GLU A 10 36.56 -26.15 3.36
N TYR A 11 35.94 -26.89 2.42
CA TYR A 11 35.22 -26.32 1.26
C TYR A 11 34.02 -25.46 1.64
N LEU A 12 33.27 -25.82 2.68
CA LEU A 12 32.10 -25.05 3.14
C LEU A 12 32.48 -23.78 3.92
N GLN A 13 33.66 -23.77 4.58
CA GLN A 13 34.18 -22.57 5.24
C GLN A 13 34.74 -21.56 4.24
N ASP A 14 35.36 -22.03 3.13
CA ASP A 14 35.83 -21.14 2.05
C ASP A 14 34.69 -20.54 1.23
N GLU A 15 33.50 -21.20 1.14
CA GLU A 15 32.33 -20.62 0.50
C GLU A 15 31.62 -19.58 1.34
N GLU A 16 31.64 -19.69 2.66
CA GLU A 16 31.02 -18.67 3.56
C GLU A 16 31.83 -17.37 3.64
N GLU A 17 33.15 -17.39 3.44
CA GLU A 17 33.95 -16.17 3.36
C GLU A 17 33.84 -15.42 2.01
N LYS A 18 33.35 -16.07 0.94
CA LYS A 18 33.22 -15.45 -0.40
C LYS A 18 32.00 -14.55 -0.59
N SER A 19 31.08 -14.49 0.38
CA SER A 19 29.89 -13.64 0.29
C SER A 19 29.94 -12.36 1.12
N SER A 20 31.10 -11.98 1.69
CA SER A 20 31.21 -10.71 2.38
C SER A 20 31.12 -9.55 1.37
N PHE A 21 29.98 -8.88 1.36
CA PHE A 21 29.80 -7.60 0.67
C PHE A 21 30.93 -6.66 1.10
N ASP A 22 31.86 -6.39 0.19
CA ASP A 22 32.98 -5.49 0.47
C ASP A 22 32.46 -4.04 0.56
N ILE A 23 32.13 -3.62 1.80
CA ILE A 23 31.60 -2.29 2.11
C ILE A 23 32.51 -1.19 1.54
N LYS A 24 33.82 -1.41 1.43
CA LYS A 24 34.76 -0.46 0.82
C LYS A 24 34.55 -0.30 -0.69
N GLN A 25 34.22 -1.38 -1.40
CA GLN A 25 33.89 -1.31 -2.82
C GLN A 25 32.61 -0.52 -3.06
N ILE A 26 31.56 -0.80 -2.26
CA ILE A 26 30.27 -0.07 -2.33
C ILE A 26 30.51 1.42 -2.07
N TYR A 27 31.25 1.75 -1.02
CA TYR A 27 31.59 3.14 -0.69
C TYR A 27 32.35 3.83 -1.83
N THR A 28 33.34 3.16 -2.42
CA THR A 28 34.14 3.71 -3.54
C THR A 28 33.26 3.96 -4.77
N ILE A 29 32.34 3.04 -5.10
CA ILE A 29 31.40 3.19 -6.22
C ILE A 29 30.45 4.37 -5.97
N LEU A 30 29.93 4.52 -4.75
CA LEU A 30 29.05 5.62 -4.36
C LEU A 30 29.78 6.98 -4.47
N VAL A 31 30.99 7.06 -3.95
CA VAL A 31 31.78 8.32 -3.98
C VAL A 31 32.19 8.70 -5.40
N LEU A 32 32.60 7.74 -6.23
CA LEU A 32 32.94 8.01 -7.62
C LEU A 32 31.77 8.46 -8.48
N ASN A 33 30.55 7.99 -8.15
CA ASN A 33 29.34 8.25 -8.92
C ASN A 33 28.38 9.26 -8.24
N TRP A 34 28.81 9.99 -7.20
CA TRP A 34 27.96 10.88 -6.42
C TRP A 34 27.16 11.88 -7.26
N LYS A 35 27.70 12.32 -8.41
CA LYS A 35 27.02 13.24 -9.33
C LYS A 35 25.70 12.69 -9.85
N TRP A 36 25.64 11.38 -10.13
CA TRP A 36 24.42 10.73 -10.60
C TRP A 36 23.35 10.63 -9.50
N PHE A 37 23.79 10.43 -8.25
CA PHE A 37 22.89 10.45 -7.09
C PHE A 37 22.28 11.83 -6.89
N VAL A 38 23.09 12.89 -6.93
CA VAL A 38 22.62 14.27 -6.80
C VAL A 38 21.64 14.62 -7.92
N LEU A 39 21.97 14.29 -9.18
CA LEU A 39 21.09 14.53 -10.32
C LEU A 39 19.76 13.78 -10.18
N SER A 40 19.80 12.50 -9.81
CA SER A 40 18.60 11.68 -9.60
C SER A 40 17.72 12.24 -8.47
N ILE A 41 18.32 12.65 -7.35
CA ILE A 41 17.59 13.26 -6.23
C ILE A 41 16.91 14.56 -6.68
N ILE A 42 17.61 15.43 -7.43
CA ILE A 42 17.02 16.68 -7.93
C ILE A 42 15.84 16.38 -8.85
N ILE A 43 15.97 15.42 -9.75
CA ILE A 43 14.89 15.01 -10.67
C ILE A 43 13.70 14.45 -9.89
N CYS A 44 13.93 13.50 -8.97
CA CYS A 44 12.86 12.90 -8.18
C CYS A 44 12.14 13.92 -7.28
N LEU A 45 12.88 14.81 -6.63
CA LEU A 45 12.30 15.89 -5.83
C LEU A 45 11.55 16.91 -6.70
N GLY A 46 12.07 17.21 -7.90
CA GLY A 46 11.39 18.06 -8.88
C GLY A 46 10.04 17.49 -9.32
N VAL A 47 10.02 16.21 -9.65
CA VAL A 47 8.78 15.49 -10.03
C VAL A 47 7.80 15.47 -8.84
N ALA A 48 8.27 15.18 -7.62
CA ALA A 48 7.45 15.20 -6.42
C ALA A 48 6.89 16.60 -6.13
N TYR A 49 7.69 17.65 -6.31
CA TYR A 49 7.24 19.03 -6.17
C TYR A 49 6.15 19.40 -7.18
N ILE A 50 6.34 19.02 -8.46
CA ILE A 50 5.34 19.21 -9.51
C ILE A 50 4.06 18.45 -9.13
N TYR A 51 4.15 17.19 -8.75
CA TYR A 51 3.00 16.39 -8.31
C TYR A 51 2.25 17.07 -7.15
N LEU A 52 2.97 17.52 -6.11
CA LEU A 52 2.37 18.22 -4.97
C LEU A 52 1.73 19.57 -5.36
N ARG A 53 2.23 20.23 -6.39
CA ARG A 53 1.69 21.48 -6.90
C ARG A 53 0.36 21.28 -7.63
N TYR A 54 0.22 20.16 -8.35
CA TYR A 54 -0.99 19.88 -9.13
C TYR A 54 -2.08 19.18 -8.31
N THR A 55 -1.72 18.40 -7.29
CA THR A 55 -2.68 17.65 -6.48
C THR A 55 -3.50 18.59 -5.58
N THR A 56 -4.84 18.38 -5.54
CA THR A 56 -5.74 19.15 -4.67
C THR A 56 -5.54 18.72 -3.21
N PRO A 57 -5.35 19.64 -2.26
CA PRO A 57 -5.27 19.31 -0.86
C PRO A 57 -6.64 18.85 -0.34
N ILE A 58 -6.66 17.78 0.42
CA ILE A 58 -7.83 17.29 1.13
C ILE A 58 -7.61 17.55 2.61
N TYR A 59 -8.61 18.17 3.20
CA TYR A 59 -8.62 18.55 4.61
C TYR A 59 -9.61 17.69 5.38
N GLN A 60 -9.40 17.58 6.67
CA GLN A 60 -10.25 16.85 7.57
C GLN A 60 -10.87 17.80 8.58
N ALA A 61 -12.17 17.67 8.77
CA ALA A 61 -12.89 18.25 9.90
C ALA A 61 -13.41 17.14 10.80
N GLN A 62 -13.46 17.39 12.09
CA GLN A 62 -13.97 16.43 13.07
C GLN A 62 -14.94 17.11 14.04
N ALA A 63 -15.92 16.35 14.49
CA ALA A 63 -16.86 16.75 15.52
C ALA A 63 -17.13 15.57 16.47
N LYS A 64 -17.51 15.86 17.71
CA LYS A 64 -17.92 14.87 18.69
C LYS A 64 -19.38 15.10 19.05
N LEU A 65 -20.21 14.09 18.83
CA LEU A 65 -21.64 14.11 19.12
C LEU A 65 -21.93 13.17 20.28
N LEU A 66 -22.41 13.71 21.41
CA LEU A 66 -22.94 12.94 22.51
C LEU A 66 -24.36 12.48 22.14
N ILE A 67 -24.58 11.19 22.07
CA ILE A 67 -25.90 10.59 21.85
C ILE A 67 -26.48 10.25 23.20
N LYS A 68 -27.59 10.86 23.54
CA LYS A 68 -28.30 10.61 24.83
C LYS A 68 -29.04 9.28 24.71
N ASP A 69 -28.74 8.37 25.62
CA ASP A 69 -29.48 7.10 25.76
C ASP A 69 -30.69 7.30 26.64
N GLU A 70 -31.88 7.28 26.05
CA GLU A 70 -33.15 7.49 26.76
C GLU A 70 -33.56 6.30 27.64
N THR A 71 -32.95 5.12 27.38
CA THR A 71 -33.27 3.92 28.16
C THR A 71 -32.77 4.01 29.60
N GLN A 72 -31.70 4.75 29.86
CA GLN A 72 -31.19 4.97 31.22
C GLN A 72 -32.02 5.98 32.04
N SER A 73 -32.72 6.91 31.38
CA SER A 73 -33.49 7.94 32.08
C SER A 73 -34.83 7.40 32.67
N ARG A 74 -35.42 6.41 32.01
CA ARG A 74 -36.68 5.80 32.49
C ARG A 74 -36.50 4.83 33.65
N ASN A 75 -35.32 4.25 33.81
CA ASN A 75 -35.07 3.30 34.92
C ASN A 75 -34.76 3.96 36.28
N ARG A 76 -34.60 5.28 36.35
CA ARG A 76 -34.37 5.99 37.63
C ARG A 76 -35.64 6.22 38.48
N GLY A 77 -36.83 6.03 37.92
CA GLY A 77 -38.11 6.22 38.65
C GLY A 77 -38.67 4.93 39.27
N ASN A 78 -38.31 3.73 38.87
CA ASN A 78 -38.88 2.46 39.32
C ASN A 78 -37.84 1.43 39.78
N SER A 79 -36.76 1.86 40.43
CA SER A 79 -35.69 0.94 40.82
C SER A 79 -35.90 0.38 42.27
N ILE A 80 -37.04 -0.16 42.58
CA ILE A 80 -37.22 -1.03 43.74
C ILE A 80 -37.97 -2.29 43.32
N MET A 81 -37.40 -3.14 42.58
CA MET A 81 -37.66 -4.58 42.39
C MET A 81 -37.38 -5.02 40.95
N ASN A 82 -36.14 -5.25 40.63
CA ASN A 82 -35.82 -6.22 39.60
C ASN A 82 -34.44 -6.85 39.87
N THR A 83 -34.47 -7.92 40.64
CA THR A 83 -33.42 -8.93 40.70
C THR A 83 -33.54 -9.80 39.46
N SER A 84 -32.95 -9.37 38.37
CA SER A 84 -32.45 -10.27 37.30
C SER A 84 -31.20 -9.68 36.67
N ASN A 85 -30.13 -9.60 37.52
CA ASN A 85 -28.79 -9.54 37.06
C ASN A 85 -28.43 -10.87 36.40
N LEU A 86 -28.58 -10.95 35.09
CA LEU A 86 -27.72 -11.73 34.24
C LEU A 86 -27.24 -10.77 33.15
N GLY A 87 -26.20 -10.02 33.51
CA GLY A 87 -25.39 -9.27 32.57
C GLY A 87 -24.81 -10.19 31.52
N ILE A 88 -25.09 -9.92 30.31
CA ILE A 88 -24.32 -10.12 29.08
C ILE A 88 -25.28 -9.75 27.93
N ILE A 89 -25.66 -8.49 27.82
CA ILE A 89 -25.93 -7.89 26.49
C ILE A 89 -25.37 -6.48 26.58
N SER A 90 -24.25 -6.29 25.90
CA SER A 90 -23.52 -5.03 25.84
C SER A 90 -24.42 -3.94 25.26
N ASN A 91 -24.45 -2.76 25.90
CA ASN A 91 -25.11 -1.53 25.42
C ASN A 91 -24.55 -1.02 24.07
N SER A 92 -23.72 -1.80 23.38
CA SER A 92 -23.10 -1.44 22.10
C SER A 92 -24.11 -1.41 20.95
N THR A 93 -25.15 -2.23 20.98
CA THR A 93 -26.13 -2.33 19.88
C THR A 93 -26.94 -1.04 19.67
N GLY A 94 -27.15 -0.26 20.71
CA GLY A 94 -27.91 1.00 20.61
C GLY A 94 -27.13 2.11 19.93
N ILE A 95 -25.86 2.27 20.27
CA ILE A 95 -25.01 3.32 19.67
C ILE A 95 -24.56 2.94 18.24
N ASP A 96 -24.35 1.66 17.96
CA ASP A 96 -23.98 1.20 16.63
C ASP A 96 -25.09 1.53 15.61
N ASN A 97 -26.34 1.35 15.99
CA ASN A 97 -27.47 1.75 15.16
C ASN A 97 -27.53 3.27 14.92
N GLU A 98 -27.25 4.06 15.94
CA GLU A 98 -27.21 5.52 15.80
C GLU A 98 -26.05 6.00 14.91
N MET A 99 -24.92 5.32 14.98
CA MET A 99 -23.79 5.59 14.07
C MET A 99 -24.14 5.25 12.61
N GLU A 100 -24.90 4.17 12.40
CA GLU A 100 -25.37 3.80 11.07
C GLU A 100 -26.39 4.81 10.53
N ILE A 101 -27.27 5.32 11.39
CA ILE A 101 -28.21 6.40 11.05
C ILE A 101 -27.44 7.67 10.67
N LEU A 102 -26.43 8.05 11.45
CA LEU A 102 -25.59 9.23 11.18
C LEU A 102 -24.83 9.11 9.86
N SER A 103 -24.45 7.91 9.44
CA SER A 103 -23.78 7.63 8.17
C SER A 103 -24.76 7.46 7.00
N SER A 104 -26.07 7.48 7.25
CA SER A 104 -27.08 7.20 6.24
C SER A 104 -27.11 8.26 5.13
N CYS A 105 -27.35 7.80 3.91
CA CYS A 105 -27.48 8.67 2.75
C CYS A 105 -28.71 9.61 2.86
N ASN A 106 -29.75 9.22 3.59
CA ASN A 106 -30.92 10.07 3.82
C ASN A 106 -30.58 11.29 4.67
N LEU A 107 -29.88 11.09 5.78
CA LEU A 107 -29.44 12.19 6.64
C LEU A 107 -28.49 13.13 5.88
N ALA A 108 -27.56 12.53 5.11
CA ALA A 108 -26.64 13.27 4.23
C ALA A 108 -27.41 14.08 3.17
N GLN A 109 -28.49 13.51 2.58
CA GLN A 109 -29.30 14.20 1.58
C GLN A 109 -30.00 15.44 2.15
N GLN A 110 -30.52 15.36 3.36
CA GLN A 110 -31.14 16.51 4.02
C GLN A 110 -30.11 17.58 4.33
N ALA A 111 -28.95 17.22 4.88
CA ALA A 111 -27.87 18.17 5.16
C ALA A 111 -27.32 18.83 3.87
N VAL A 112 -27.13 18.06 2.79
CA VAL A 112 -26.74 18.56 1.47
C VAL A 112 -27.79 19.50 0.90
N THR A 113 -29.07 19.18 1.08
CA THR A 113 -30.17 20.00 0.60
C THR A 113 -30.24 21.35 1.34
N ASP A 114 -30.15 21.31 2.66
CA ASP A 114 -30.20 22.52 3.51
C ASP A 114 -29.02 23.46 3.22
N LEU A 115 -27.84 22.92 2.97
CA LEU A 115 -26.62 23.69 2.64
C LEU A 115 -26.45 23.97 1.15
N LYS A 116 -27.33 23.48 0.29
CA LYS A 116 -27.27 23.56 -1.19
C LYS A 116 -25.97 23.02 -1.77
N LEU A 117 -25.41 21.95 -1.18
CA LEU A 117 -24.14 21.34 -1.63
C LEU A 117 -24.28 20.53 -2.93
N TYR A 118 -25.47 20.44 -3.49
CA TYR A 118 -25.74 19.88 -4.81
C TYR A 118 -25.31 20.81 -5.95
N VAL A 119 -24.95 22.06 -5.65
CA VAL A 119 -24.33 23.00 -6.59
C VAL A 119 -22.85 23.16 -6.29
N THR A 120 -22.00 22.93 -7.28
CA THR A 120 -20.56 23.11 -7.17
C THR A 120 -20.11 24.22 -8.10
N TYR A 121 -19.31 25.15 -7.61
CA TYR A 121 -18.78 26.29 -8.34
C TYR A 121 -17.28 26.17 -8.50
N ARG A 122 -16.76 26.45 -9.71
CA ARG A 122 -15.34 26.42 -10.05
C ARG A 122 -14.96 27.59 -10.95
N HIS A 123 -13.77 28.15 -10.74
CA HIS A 123 -13.11 28.95 -11.74
C HIS A 123 -12.08 28.09 -12.47
N PRO A 124 -12.18 27.95 -13.80
CA PRO A 124 -11.15 27.25 -14.57
C PRO A 124 -9.84 28.03 -14.49
N GLY A 125 -8.77 27.34 -14.11
CA GLY A 125 -7.43 27.91 -14.01
C GLY A 125 -6.48 27.27 -15.01
N HIS A 126 -5.40 27.97 -15.40
CA HIS A 126 -4.39 27.40 -16.31
C HIS A 126 -3.69 26.15 -15.77
N ILE A 127 -3.60 26.00 -14.45
CA ILE A 127 -2.86 24.91 -13.79
C ILE A 127 -3.80 24.08 -12.93
N LYS A 128 -4.78 24.72 -12.29
CA LYS A 128 -5.69 24.08 -11.35
C LYS A 128 -6.97 24.87 -11.25
N ASP A 129 -8.10 24.18 -11.29
CA ASP A 129 -9.39 24.80 -11.07
C ASP A 129 -9.53 25.24 -9.59
N ALA A 130 -10.02 26.44 -9.39
CA ALA A 130 -10.34 26.95 -8.08
C ALA A 130 -11.81 26.65 -7.78
N THR A 131 -12.08 25.64 -6.94
CA THR A 131 -13.43 25.38 -6.43
C THR A 131 -13.80 26.49 -5.44
N LEU A 132 -15.04 26.96 -5.45
CA LEU A 132 -15.55 28.01 -4.59
C LEU A 132 -16.58 27.45 -3.60
N TYR A 133 -16.59 28.00 -2.38
CA TYR A 133 -17.60 27.71 -1.39
C TYR A 133 -17.96 28.98 -0.64
N ARG A 134 -19.22 29.41 -0.70
CA ARG A 134 -19.77 30.69 -0.14
C ARG A 134 -19.16 31.99 -0.70
N ASN A 135 -18.15 31.89 -1.54
CA ASN A 135 -17.45 33.03 -2.15
C ASN A 135 -17.74 33.20 -3.65
N GLN A 136 -18.74 32.47 -4.17
CA GLN A 136 -19.16 32.54 -5.55
C GLN A 136 -19.80 33.89 -5.86
N GLU A 137 -19.63 34.42 -7.06
CA GLU A 137 -20.15 35.67 -7.55
C GLU A 137 -21.62 35.56 -7.98
N ILE A 138 -22.02 34.38 -8.43
CA ILE A 138 -23.36 34.12 -8.91
C ILE A 138 -23.87 32.85 -8.22
N ASN A 139 -25.04 32.95 -7.60
CA ASN A 139 -25.74 31.79 -7.04
C ASN A 139 -26.66 31.19 -8.10
N VAL A 140 -26.56 29.88 -8.24
CA VAL A 140 -27.38 29.08 -9.17
C VAL A 140 -28.24 28.14 -8.34
N ASP A 141 -29.53 28.09 -8.63
CA ASP A 141 -30.45 27.22 -7.91
C ASP A 141 -31.51 26.63 -8.87
N MET A 142 -32.12 25.55 -8.45
CA MET A 142 -33.20 24.91 -9.17
C MET A 142 -34.15 24.25 -8.17
N ASP A 143 -35.44 24.16 -8.52
CA ASP A 143 -36.42 23.53 -7.67
C ASP A 143 -36.05 22.09 -7.30
N LEU A 144 -36.21 21.75 -6.02
CA LEU A 144 -35.80 20.45 -5.43
C LEU A 144 -36.52 19.25 -6.07
N VAL A 145 -37.79 19.43 -6.49
CA VAL A 145 -38.57 18.35 -7.13
C VAL A 145 -37.90 17.96 -8.45
N HIS A 146 -37.45 18.96 -9.21
CA HIS A 146 -36.78 18.74 -10.50
C HIS A 146 -35.34 18.25 -10.31
N LEU A 147 -34.62 18.78 -9.32
CA LEU A 147 -33.25 18.34 -8.99
C LEU A 147 -33.20 16.85 -8.63
N LYS A 148 -34.18 16.33 -7.87
CA LYS A 148 -34.27 14.91 -7.53
C LYS A 148 -34.46 13.99 -8.73
N LYS A 149 -35.05 14.51 -9.83
CA LYS A 149 -35.34 13.76 -11.07
C LYS A 149 -34.22 13.85 -12.13
N LEU A 150 -33.13 14.57 -11.85
CA LEU A 150 -32.01 14.68 -12.78
C LEU A 150 -31.37 13.30 -13.03
N CYS A 151 -31.24 12.92 -14.29
CA CYS A 151 -30.55 11.70 -14.73
C CYS A 151 -29.05 11.89 -14.92
N ALA A 152 -28.57 13.14 -15.06
CA ALA A 152 -27.15 13.49 -15.11
C ALA A 152 -26.95 14.94 -14.60
N PRO A 153 -25.75 15.32 -14.13
CA PRO A 153 -25.46 16.68 -13.69
C PRO A 153 -25.63 17.69 -14.82
N ILE A 154 -26.17 18.86 -14.50
CA ILE A 154 -26.22 20.00 -15.43
C ILE A 154 -24.91 20.78 -15.27
N GLN A 155 -24.24 21.02 -16.38
CA GLN A 155 -23.02 21.81 -16.42
C GLN A 155 -23.31 23.15 -17.09
N LEU A 156 -22.96 24.23 -16.40
CA LEU A 156 -23.10 25.59 -16.89
C LEU A 156 -21.76 26.30 -16.85
N SER A 157 -21.48 27.10 -17.87
CA SER A 157 -20.35 28.02 -17.90
C SER A 157 -20.92 29.44 -18.09
N ILE A 158 -20.65 30.27 -17.10
CA ILE A 158 -21.14 31.66 -17.03
C ILE A 158 -19.96 32.59 -17.22
N THR A 159 -19.98 33.37 -18.27
CA THR A 159 -18.95 34.36 -18.58
C THR A 159 -19.59 35.76 -18.58
N ARG A 160 -18.89 36.72 -18.00
CA ARG A 160 -19.30 38.13 -18.07
C ARG A 160 -18.53 38.81 -19.20
N GLU A 161 -19.27 39.50 -20.09
CA GLU A 161 -18.74 40.32 -21.19
C GLU A 161 -19.36 41.70 -21.08
N GLY A 162 -18.61 42.63 -20.52
CA GLY A 162 -19.09 43.96 -20.20
C GLY A 162 -20.28 43.97 -19.23
N ASN A 163 -21.45 44.37 -19.71
CA ASN A 163 -22.68 44.35 -18.89
C ASN A 163 -23.51 43.07 -19.08
N ASN A 164 -23.13 42.18 -19.98
CA ASN A 164 -23.91 40.99 -20.28
C ASN A 164 -23.30 39.71 -19.62
N TYR A 165 -24.17 38.82 -19.23
CA TYR A 165 -23.81 37.50 -18.74
C TYR A 165 -24.16 36.46 -19.85
N HIS A 166 -23.12 35.85 -20.37
CA HIS A 166 -23.24 34.77 -21.35
C HIS A 166 -23.24 33.43 -20.65
N VAL A 167 -24.32 32.66 -20.76
CA VAL A 167 -24.50 31.36 -20.11
C VAL A 167 -24.56 30.27 -21.19
N THR A 168 -23.56 29.43 -21.20
CA THR A 168 -23.51 28.22 -22.02
C THR A 168 -23.52 27.00 -21.09
N GLY A 169 -23.99 25.88 -21.61
CA GLY A 169 -24.01 24.66 -20.80
C GLY A 169 -24.70 23.50 -21.47
N THR A 170 -24.74 22.39 -20.76
CA THR A 170 -25.39 21.15 -21.18
C THR A 170 -26.24 20.57 -20.06
N TYR A 171 -27.41 20.06 -20.45
CA TYR A 171 -28.28 19.25 -19.60
C TYR A 171 -28.71 17.98 -20.32
N TYR A 172 -29.08 16.98 -19.56
CA TYR A 172 -29.36 15.65 -20.05
C TYR A 172 -30.83 15.27 -19.77
N MET A 173 -31.44 14.57 -20.69
CA MET A 173 -32.80 14.06 -20.60
C MET A 173 -32.83 12.58 -20.96
N PRO A 174 -33.71 11.77 -20.35
CA PRO A 174 -33.95 10.41 -20.83
C PRO A 174 -34.38 10.43 -22.30
N ALA A 175 -33.85 9.54 -23.10
CA ALA A 175 -34.18 9.41 -24.52
C ALA A 175 -35.59 8.85 -24.76
N GLY A 176 -36.21 8.19 -23.75
CA GLY A 176 -37.55 7.64 -23.73
C GLY A 176 -38.01 7.26 -22.33
N GLU A 177 -39.30 6.96 -22.14
CA GLU A 177 -39.89 6.67 -20.82
C GLU A 177 -39.31 5.44 -20.11
N ASN A 178 -38.62 4.52 -20.81
CA ASN A 178 -38.07 3.28 -20.26
C ASN A 178 -36.61 2.99 -20.70
N THR A 179 -35.87 3.97 -21.23
CA THR A 179 -34.48 3.79 -21.67
C THR A 179 -33.51 4.43 -20.71
N GLN A 180 -32.40 3.73 -20.42
CA GLN A 180 -31.25 4.31 -19.71
C GLN A 180 -30.40 5.25 -20.60
N GLU A 181 -30.76 5.39 -21.86
CA GLU A 181 -30.08 6.30 -22.76
C GLU A 181 -30.46 7.75 -22.47
N VAL A 182 -29.46 8.61 -22.41
CA VAL A 182 -29.62 10.03 -22.14
C VAL A 182 -29.24 10.85 -23.35
N THR A 183 -30.05 11.84 -23.69
CA THR A 183 -29.78 12.80 -24.77
C THR A 183 -29.31 14.12 -24.16
N SER A 184 -28.19 14.64 -24.64
CA SER A 184 -27.68 15.95 -24.24
C SER A 184 -28.41 17.08 -24.98
N LYS A 185 -28.64 18.16 -24.29
CA LYS A 185 -29.19 19.43 -24.86
C LYS A 185 -28.31 20.59 -24.40
N ASN A 186 -28.06 21.51 -25.34
CA ASN A 186 -27.22 22.69 -25.07
C ASN A 186 -28.07 23.88 -24.61
N ILE A 187 -27.49 24.62 -23.70
CA ILE A 187 -27.96 25.93 -23.23
C ILE A 187 -27.02 26.97 -23.84
N ASN A 188 -27.60 28.00 -24.46
CA ASN A 188 -26.87 29.18 -24.90
C ASN A 188 -27.82 30.37 -24.74
N ARG A 189 -27.59 31.22 -23.74
CA ARG A 189 -28.40 32.37 -23.38
C ARG A 189 -27.52 33.53 -22.92
N THR A 190 -27.96 34.72 -23.25
CA THR A 190 -27.32 35.98 -22.81
C THR A 190 -28.31 36.82 -22.04
N PHE A 191 -27.91 37.33 -20.93
CA PHE A 191 -28.70 38.18 -20.04
C PHE A 191 -27.99 39.48 -19.78
N SER A 192 -28.71 40.58 -19.81
CA SER A 192 -28.19 41.94 -19.54
C SER A 192 -28.10 42.26 -18.06
N ARG A 193 -28.78 41.53 -17.22
CA ARG A 193 -28.75 41.68 -15.74
C ARG A 193 -29.22 40.44 -15.02
N LEU A 194 -28.83 40.28 -13.79
CA LEU A 194 -29.33 39.30 -12.85
C LEU A 194 -30.31 39.96 -11.86
N PRO A 195 -31.31 39.25 -11.32
CA PRO A 195 -31.59 37.83 -11.48
C PRO A 195 -32.13 37.44 -12.85
N ALA A 196 -31.79 36.22 -13.31
CA ALA A 196 -32.21 35.68 -14.57
C ALA A 196 -32.70 34.23 -14.40
N MET A 197 -33.58 33.78 -15.30
CA MET A 197 -34.12 32.42 -15.29
C MET A 197 -33.89 31.73 -16.64
N ILE A 198 -33.44 30.50 -16.58
CA ILE A 198 -33.25 29.63 -17.74
C ILE A 198 -34.28 28.53 -17.71
N GLY A 199 -35.27 28.55 -18.60
CA GLY A 199 -36.20 27.45 -18.76
C GLY A 199 -35.54 26.30 -19.52
N THR A 200 -35.46 25.12 -18.89
CA THR A 200 -35.05 23.86 -19.51
C THR A 200 -36.21 22.87 -19.45
N ARG A 201 -36.11 21.78 -20.21
CA ARG A 201 -37.15 20.73 -20.13
C ARG A 201 -37.07 19.92 -18.83
N VAL A 202 -35.95 20.02 -18.08
CA VAL A 202 -35.76 19.35 -16.81
C VAL A 202 -36.05 20.25 -15.59
N GLY A 203 -36.45 21.52 -15.85
CA GLY A 203 -36.80 22.48 -14.79
C GLY A 203 -36.25 23.88 -15.08
N ILE A 204 -36.59 24.84 -14.21
CA ILE A 204 -36.15 26.22 -14.30
C ILE A 204 -34.91 26.42 -13.45
N ILE A 205 -33.84 26.91 -14.06
CA ILE A 205 -32.60 27.27 -13.37
C ILE A 205 -32.62 28.78 -13.09
N THR A 206 -32.44 29.17 -11.84
CA THR A 206 -32.38 30.56 -11.40
C THR A 206 -30.95 30.99 -11.17
N LEU A 207 -30.57 32.14 -11.68
CA LEU A 207 -29.30 32.78 -11.50
C LEU A 207 -29.48 34.06 -10.71
N THR A 208 -28.82 34.19 -9.57
CA THR A 208 -28.89 35.39 -8.74
C THR A 208 -27.48 35.91 -8.45
N GLN A 209 -27.29 37.22 -8.46
CA GLN A 209 -26.02 37.83 -8.15
C GLN A 209 -25.76 37.75 -6.64
N ASN A 210 -24.52 37.51 -6.25
CA ASN A 210 -24.11 37.66 -4.87
C ASN A 210 -24.04 39.15 -4.50
N GLU A 211 -24.52 39.51 -3.32
CA GLU A 211 -24.56 40.90 -2.87
C GLU A 211 -23.17 41.52 -2.66
N TYR A 212 -22.19 40.68 -2.37
CA TYR A 212 -20.83 41.11 -1.96
C TYR A 212 -19.77 40.91 -3.06
N ARG A 213 -20.10 40.19 -4.14
CA ARG A 213 -19.15 39.88 -5.21
C ARG A 213 -19.78 39.91 -6.58
N THR A 214 -19.04 40.44 -7.53
CA THR A 214 -19.45 40.46 -8.95
C THR A 214 -18.41 39.73 -9.77
N LEU A 215 -18.87 38.95 -10.76
CA LEU A 215 -17.98 38.29 -11.70
C LEU A 215 -17.19 39.32 -12.49
N ALA A 216 -15.86 39.20 -12.56
CA ALA A 216 -15.02 40.11 -13.33
C ALA A 216 -15.24 39.96 -14.84
N ASP A 217 -14.97 41.01 -15.60
CA ASP A 217 -15.10 40.98 -17.05
C ASP A 217 -14.14 39.94 -17.66
N GLY A 218 -14.66 39.09 -18.54
CA GLY A 218 -13.92 37.96 -19.14
C GLY A 218 -13.67 36.77 -18.22
N GLN A 219 -14.07 36.79 -16.95
CA GLN A 219 -13.91 35.68 -16.04
C GLN A 219 -15.03 34.63 -16.27
N VAL A 220 -14.63 33.37 -16.23
CA VAL A 220 -15.53 32.22 -16.41
C VAL A 220 -15.84 31.61 -15.04
N LEU A 221 -17.11 31.38 -14.78
CA LEU A 221 -17.61 30.60 -13.63
C LEU A 221 -18.28 29.34 -14.12
N GLU A 222 -17.68 28.20 -13.82
CA GLU A 222 -18.28 26.90 -14.09
C GLU A 222 -19.14 26.46 -12.90
N VAL A 223 -20.37 26.06 -13.20
CA VAL A 223 -21.35 25.61 -12.22
C VAL A 223 -21.86 24.23 -12.60
N THR A 224 -21.79 23.32 -11.66
CA THR A 224 -22.34 21.97 -11.82
C THR A 224 -23.48 21.77 -10.83
N LEU A 225 -24.68 21.54 -11.34
CA LEU A 225 -25.86 21.16 -10.54
C LEU A 225 -26.03 19.64 -10.60
N SER A 226 -26.04 19.01 -9.46
CA SER A 226 -26.20 17.56 -9.32
C SER A 226 -27.50 17.23 -8.58
N SER A 227 -28.01 16.01 -8.73
CA SER A 227 -29.09 15.56 -7.86
C SER A 227 -28.64 15.55 -6.40
N PRO A 228 -29.46 16.05 -5.45
CA PRO A 228 -29.14 15.96 -4.01
C PRO A 228 -28.81 14.55 -3.54
N VAL A 229 -29.38 13.53 -4.16
CA VAL A 229 -29.10 12.12 -3.84
C VAL A 229 -27.64 11.75 -4.19
N TRP A 230 -27.15 12.15 -5.37
CA TRP A 230 -25.75 11.87 -5.75
C TRP A 230 -24.74 12.67 -4.95
N ALA A 231 -25.07 13.94 -4.69
CA ALA A 231 -24.27 14.77 -3.82
C ALA A 231 -24.20 14.18 -2.40
N ALA A 232 -25.33 13.69 -1.87
CA ALA A 232 -25.39 13.00 -0.59
C ALA A 232 -24.54 11.74 -0.55
N GLY A 233 -24.56 10.92 -1.61
CA GLY A 233 -23.70 9.74 -1.70
C GLY A 233 -22.22 10.07 -1.60
N LYS A 234 -21.76 11.19 -2.18
CA LYS A 234 -20.37 11.67 -2.05
C LYS A 234 -20.03 12.00 -0.59
N TYR A 235 -20.92 12.75 0.09
CA TYR A 235 -20.67 13.16 1.49
C TYR A 235 -20.80 11.99 2.45
N ALA A 236 -21.78 11.11 2.28
CA ALA A 236 -21.95 9.90 3.08
C ALA A 236 -20.72 8.97 2.94
N GLY A 237 -20.21 8.80 1.72
CA GLY A 237 -19.00 8.00 1.47
C GLY A 237 -17.69 8.63 1.98
N SER A 238 -17.67 9.97 2.20
CA SER A 238 -16.51 10.69 2.73
C SER A 238 -16.59 10.88 4.26
N LEU A 239 -17.76 10.60 4.86
CA LEU A 239 -17.99 10.68 6.29
C LEU A 239 -17.60 9.37 6.96
N THR A 240 -16.77 9.46 7.98
CA THR A 240 -16.46 8.33 8.87
C THR A 240 -17.08 8.60 10.23
N VAL A 241 -17.95 7.69 10.67
CA VAL A 241 -18.57 7.72 12.00
C VAL A 241 -17.97 6.61 12.83
N SER A 242 -17.44 6.93 14.00
CA SER A 242 -16.83 5.95 14.90
C SER A 242 -17.10 6.30 16.35
N GLN A 243 -17.15 5.30 17.21
CA GLN A 243 -17.28 5.50 18.65
C GLN A 243 -15.93 5.93 19.25
N THR A 244 -15.90 6.96 20.07
CA THR A 244 -14.67 7.44 20.72
C THR A 244 -14.07 6.41 21.68
N SER A 245 -14.91 5.64 22.37
CA SER A 245 -14.53 4.52 23.26
C SER A 245 -15.72 3.56 23.40
N LYS A 246 -15.45 2.27 23.50
CA LYS A 246 -16.48 1.23 23.65
C LYS A 246 -17.42 1.39 24.85
N THR A 247 -17.08 2.25 25.79
CA THR A 247 -17.85 2.52 27.01
C THR A 247 -18.60 3.85 27.00
N THR A 248 -18.46 4.66 25.93
CA THR A 248 -19.07 5.98 25.85
C THR A 248 -20.13 6.03 24.76
N THR A 249 -21.13 6.89 24.93
CA THR A 249 -22.16 7.16 23.90
C THR A 249 -21.78 8.36 23.02
N ILE A 250 -20.45 8.56 22.80
CA ILE A 250 -19.92 9.68 22.01
C ILE A 250 -19.53 9.15 20.63
N ALA A 251 -20.20 9.62 19.59
CA ALA A 251 -19.83 9.40 18.21
C ALA A 251 -18.83 10.46 17.75
N GLN A 252 -17.74 10.04 17.17
CA GLN A 252 -16.78 10.91 16.47
C GLN A 252 -17.15 10.91 14.99
N LEU A 253 -17.43 12.08 14.47
CA LEU A 253 -17.74 12.36 13.07
C LEU A 253 -16.50 12.94 12.41
N VAL A 254 -16.04 12.35 11.33
CA VAL A 254 -14.85 12.78 10.60
C VAL A 254 -15.20 12.90 9.13
N LEU A 255 -15.05 14.09 8.56
CA LEU A 255 -15.31 14.35 7.16
C LEU A 255 -14.07 14.87 6.46
N SER A 256 -13.81 14.30 5.27
CA SER A 256 -12.71 14.73 4.40
C SER A 256 -13.27 15.55 3.23
N ASP A 257 -12.80 16.79 3.05
CA ASP A 257 -13.26 17.68 1.98
C ASP A 257 -12.10 18.55 1.47
N GLU A 258 -12.22 19.05 0.25
CA GLU A 258 -11.30 20.05 -0.31
C GLU A 258 -11.36 21.39 0.41
N PHE A 259 -12.50 21.71 1.05
CA PHE A 259 -12.74 22.94 1.79
C PHE A 259 -12.99 22.68 3.29
N PRO A 260 -12.11 23.15 4.17
CA PRO A 260 -12.29 22.98 5.62
C PRO A 260 -13.62 23.53 6.12
N GLN A 261 -14.01 24.73 5.66
CA GLN A 261 -15.24 25.37 6.10
C GLN A 261 -16.49 24.61 5.65
N ARG A 262 -16.47 24.04 4.44
CA ARG A 262 -17.59 23.23 3.92
C ARG A 262 -17.75 21.95 4.74
N ALA A 263 -16.65 21.32 5.12
CA ALA A 263 -16.68 20.16 6.00
C ALA A 263 -17.22 20.49 7.39
N ILE A 264 -16.82 21.61 7.98
CA ILE A 264 -17.32 22.11 9.28
C ILE A 264 -18.83 22.38 9.21
N ASP A 265 -19.27 23.13 8.19
CA ASP A 265 -20.67 23.47 7.98
C ASP A 265 -21.54 22.21 7.78
N TYR A 266 -21.03 21.24 7.01
CA TYR A 266 -21.71 19.97 6.81
C TYR A 266 -21.87 19.18 8.11
N LEU A 267 -20.80 19.02 8.91
CA LEU A 267 -20.88 18.31 10.20
C LEU A 267 -21.83 18.98 11.18
N LYS A 268 -21.85 20.33 11.20
CA LYS A 268 -22.80 21.10 12.01
C LYS A 268 -24.24 20.88 11.56
N GLN A 269 -24.46 20.97 10.25
CA GLN A 269 -25.80 20.76 9.68
C GLN A 269 -26.28 19.31 9.85
N LEU A 270 -25.39 18.32 9.73
CA LEU A 270 -25.71 16.93 9.95
C LEU A 270 -26.24 16.68 11.37
N ALA A 271 -25.60 17.30 12.38
CA ALA A 271 -26.08 17.21 13.77
C ALA A 271 -27.47 17.87 13.96
N ILE A 272 -27.72 19.01 13.28
CA ILE A 272 -29.02 19.67 13.30
C ILE A 272 -30.08 18.79 12.65
N VAL A 273 -29.80 18.24 11.48
CA VAL A 273 -30.72 17.36 10.75
C VAL A 273 -31.02 16.10 11.56
N TYR A 274 -29.99 15.50 12.17
CA TYR A 274 -30.16 14.34 13.04
C TYR A 274 -31.14 14.62 14.20
N ASN A 275 -30.98 15.76 14.88
CA ASN A 275 -31.88 16.17 15.97
C ASN A 275 -33.30 16.46 15.45
N ARG A 276 -33.42 17.16 14.32
CA ARG A 276 -34.68 17.43 13.67
C ARG A 276 -35.46 16.16 13.40
N GLN A 277 -34.79 15.17 12.75
CA GLN A 277 -35.42 13.90 12.44
C GLN A 277 -35.79 13.11 13.69
N ALA A 278 -34.91 13.01 14.68
CA ALA A 278 -35.19 12.35 15.94
C ALA A 278 -36.39 12.97 16.68
N ASN A 279 -36.54 14.30 16.64
CA ASN A 279 -37.68 15.01 17.23
C ASN A 279 -38.95 14.79 16.43
N GLU A 280 -38.89 14.76 15.09
CA GLU A 280 -40.06 14.45 14.24
C GLU A 280 -40.59 13.04 14.52
N ASP A 281 -39.69 12.05 14.65
CA ASP A 281 -40.03 10.67 14.95
C ASP A 281 -40.71 10.53 16.33
N LYS A 282 -40.16 11.19 17.37
CA LYS A 282 -40.78 11.21 18.71
C LYS A 282 -42.15 11.87 18.69
N ASN A 283 -42.26 12.99 18.00
CA ASN A 283 -43.53 13.72 17.90
C ASN A 283 -44.61 12.87 17.22
N LEU A 284 -44.26 12.09 16.21
CA LEU A 284 -45.18 11.20 15.52
C LEU A 284 -45.83 10.18 16.50
N ILE A 285 -45.03 9.57 17.39
CA ILE A 285 -45.52 8.63 18.41
C ILE A 285 -46.40 9.36 19.40
N ALA A 286 -45.95 10.52 19.91
CA ALA A 286 -46.70 11.27 20.90
C ALA A 286 -48.05 11.76 20.36
N VAL A 287 -48.12 12.25 19.12
CA VAL A 287 -49.37 12.66 18.46
C VAL A 287 -50.33 11.48 18.29
N ARG A 288 -49.84 10.33 17.87
CA ARG A 288 -50.71 9.13 17.74
C ARG A 288 -51.21 8.64 19.08
N THR A 289 -50.34 8.68 20.11
CA THR A 289 -50.74 8.34 21.50
C THR A 289 -51.80 9.33 22.00
N GLU A 290 -51.65 10.61 21.75
CA GLU A 290 -52.65 11.62 22.10
C GLU A 290 -53.99 11.38 21.42
N GLN A 291 -53.99 11.12 20.11
CA GLN A 291 -55.18 10.79 19.34
C GLN A 291 -55.91 9.57 19.92
N PHE A 292 -55.14 8.52 20.25
CA PHE A 292 -55.72 7.31 20.86
C PHE A 292 -56.34 7.61 22.21
N ILE A 293 -55.63 8.34 23.11
CA ILE A 293 -56.13 8.71 24.44
C ILE A 293 -57.38 9.59 24.31
N ASN A 294 -57.39 10.58 23.43
CA ASN A 294 -58.51 11.48 23.19
C ASN A 294 -59.76 10.70 22.74
N ASN A 295 -59.61 9.80 21.76
CA ASN A 295 -60.71 8.94 21.33
C ASN A 295 -61.25 8.04 22.47
N ARG A 296 -60.37 7.59 23.36
CA ARG A 296 -60.78 6.75 24.51
C ARG A 296 -61.43 7.58 25.58
N LEU A 297 -60.91 8.79 25.86
CA LEU A 297 -61.58 9.73 26.80
C LEU A 297 -62.97 10.09 26.35
N GLU A 298 -63.20 10.34 25.06
CA GLU A 298 -64.55 10.62 24.54
C GLU A 298 -65.52 9.46 24.79
N LYS A 299 -65.13 8.22 24.51
CA LYS A 299 -65.88 7.04 24.76
C LYS A 299 -66.19 6.87 26.24
N ILE A 300 -65.22 6.98 27.13
CA ILE A 300 -65.40 6.84 28.60
C ILE A 300 -66.28 7.96 29.15
N ASN A 301 -66.08 9.21 28.64
CA ASN A 301 -66.88 10.33 29.04
C ASN A 301 -68.40 10.07 28.73
N ALA A 302 -68.70 9.56 27.53
CA ALA A 302 -70.02 9.16 27.12
C ALA A 302 -70.61 8.02 28.01
N GLU A 303 -69.78 6.98 28.26
CA GLU A 303 -70.18 5.88 29.14
C GLU A 303 -70.38 6.31 30.60
N LEU A 304 -69.57 7.26 31.11
CA LEU A 304 -69.72 7.84 32.43
C LEU A 304 -70.98 8.66 32.53
N GLY A 305 -71.24 9.53 31.54
CA GLY A 305 -72.50 10.30 31.49
C GLY A 305 -73.74 9.46 31.43
N ASN A 306 -73.72 8.35 30.67
CA ASN A 306 -74.83 7.37 30.67
C ASN A 306 -74.99 6.73 32.03
N THR A 307 -73.91 6.32 32.71
CA THR A 307 -73.95 5.70 34.03
C THR A 307 -74.43 6.70 35.08
N GLU A 308 -74.02 7.94 35.02
CA GLU A 308 -74.52 9.04 35.91
C GLU A 308 -75.94 9.33 35.66
N GLY A 309 -76.35 9.34 34.37
CA GLY A 309 -77.77 9.45 34.06
C GLY A 309 -78.63 8.29 34.56
N GLU A 310 -78.14 7.06 34.47
CA GLU A 310 -78.75 5.86 35.03
C GLU A 310 -78.85 5.96 36.56
N LEU A 311 -77.78 6.43 37.23
CA LEU A 311 -77.75 6.64 38.65
C LEU A 311 -78.74 7.70 39.10
N GLU A 312 -78.77 8.84 38.37
CA GLU A 312 -79.76 9.93 38.66
C GLU A 312 -81.18 9.44 38.47
N ASN A 313 -81.50 8.78 37.33
CA ASN A 313 -82.81 8.27 37.05
C ASN A 313 -83.22 7.19 38.05
N PHE A 314 -82.33 6.34 38.48
CA PHE A 314 -82.60 5.31 39.49
C PHE A 314 -82.88 5.98 40.85
N LYS A 315 -82.11 6.96 41.31
CA LYS A 315 -82.34 7.73 42.52
C LYS A 315 -83.61 8.50 42.44
N LYS A 316 -84.02 9.13 41.36
CA LYS A 316 -85.27 9.85 41.15
C LYS A 316 -86.49 8.94 41.23
N ARG A 317 -86.39 7.79 40.51
CA ARG A 317 -87.53 6.83 40.48
C ARG A 317 -87.89 6.19 41.86
N ASN A 318 -86.85 5.96 42.65
CA ASN A 318 -86.97 5.21 43.89
C ASN A 318 -87.04 6.07 45.16
N GLN A 319 -87.09 7.41 45.06
CA GLN A 319 -87.18 8.37 46.18
C GLN A 319 -86.23 8.08 47.33
N MET A 320 -84.98 7.66 47.05
CA MET A 320 -84.05 7.17 48.09
C MET A 320 -83.47 8.30 48.92
N VAL A 321 -83.88 8.46 50.15
CA VAL A 321 -83.13 9.17 51.19
C VAL A 321 -82.74 8.10 52.25
N GLU A 322 -81.50 7.82 52.43
CA GLU A 322 -80.77 7.04 53.42
C GLU A 322 -81.43 5.73 53.98
N LEU A 323 -80.89 4.58 53.58
CA LEU A 323 -81.00 3.32 54.28
C LEU A 323 -79.63 2.90 54.80
N LYS A 324 -79.49 2.97 56.13
CA LYS A 324 -78.31 2.62 56.88
C LYS A 324 -78.35 1.16 57.38
N ILE A 325 -77.30 0.42 57.01
CA ILE A 325 -76.48 -0.46 57.85
C ILE A 325 -77.13 -1.73 58.43
N ASN A 326 -76.90 -2.93 57.83
CA ASN A 326 -76.47 -4.17 58.49
C ASN A 326 -75.99 -5.28 57.54
N ALA A 327 -75.65 -4.96 56.33
CA ALA A 327 -75.02 -5.91 55.45
C ALA A 327 -73.53 -5.58 55.16
N THR A 328 -72.89 -4.93 56.08
CA THR A 328 -71.63 -4.16 55.90
C THR A 328 -70.45 -5.05 55.47
N GLN A 329 -70.42 -6.34 55.85
CA GLN A 329 -69.25 -7.18 55.56
C GLN A 329 -69.41 -7.95 54.25
N ALA A 330 -70.60 -8.48 53.94
CA ALA A 330 -70.90 -9.18 52.69
C ALA A 330 -70.91 -8.18 51.50
N VAL A 331 -71.46 -6.97 51.76
CA VAL A 331 -71.50 -5.84 50.85
C VAL A 331 -70.09 -5.32 50.58
N SER A 332 -69.21 -5.18 51.60
CA SER A 332 -67.82 -4.79 51.40
C SER A 332 -67.05 -5.75 50.53
N ASN A 333 -67.17 -7.06 50.75
CA ASN A 333 -66.51 -8.06 49.95
C ASN A 333 -67.00 -8.07 48.48
N ALA A 334 -68.39 -8.06 48.36
CA ALA A 334 -68.97 -7.95 47.02
C ALA A 334 -68.54 -6.66 46.28
N ASP A 335 -68.34 -5.57 47.03
CA ASP A 335 -67.91 -4.28 46.57
C ASP A 335 -66.47 -4.35 46.06
N GLU A 336 -65.57 -4.94 46.86
CA GLU A 336 -64.19 -5.12 46.48
C GLU A 336 -63.99 -5.97 45.18
N PHE A 337 -64.69 -7.12 45.14
CA PHE A 337 -64.65 -7.97 43.94
C PHE A 337 -65.32 -7.35 42.74
N SER A 338 -66.35 -6.53 42.87
CA SER A 338 -66.94 -5.81 41.74
C SER A 338 -66.08 -4.64 41.24
N LYS A 339 -65.35 -3.93 42.12
CA LYS A 339 -64.36 -2.96 41.70
C LYS A 339 -63.26 -3.63 40.88
N ARG A 340 -62.70 -4.72 41.44
CA ARG A 340 -61.66 -5.51 40.71
C ARG A 340 -62.17 -6.07 39.36
N LEU A 341 -63.46 -6.49 39.32
CA LEU A 341 -64.05 -6.94 38.08
C LEU A 341 -64.15 -5.86 37.04
N THR A 342 -64.44 -4.64 37.41
CA THR A 342 -64.54 -3.51 36.51
C THR A 342 -63.14 -3.03 36.08
N GLU A 343 -62.14 -3.10 36.97
CA GLU A 343 -60.74 -2.88 36.59
C GLU A 343 -60.27 -3.90 35.54
N ALA A 344 -60.54 -5.19 35.75
CA ALA A 344 -60.19 -6.26 34.82
C ALA A 344 -60.87 -6.08 33.46
N ASN A 345 -62.20 -5.71 33.45
CA ASN A 345 -62.91 -5.38 32.21
C ASN A 345 -62.32 -4.18 31.49
N THR A 346 -61.83 -3.20 32.22
CA THR A 346 -61.17 -2.02 31.63
C THR A 346 -59.83 -2.40 30.95
N GLN A 347 -59.04 -3.22 31.62
CA GLN A 347 -57.79 -3.70 31.02
C GLN A 347 -58.05 -4.56 29.77
N LEU A 348 -59.05 -5.39 29.75
CA LEU A 348 -59.52 -6.12 28.56
C LEU A 348 -59.92 -5.19 27.44
N ALA A 349 -60.70 -4.13 27.73
CA ALA A 349 -61.12 -3.15 26.73
C ALA A 349 -59.91 -2.41 26.11
N LEU A 350 -58.88 -2.09 26.91
CA LEU A 350 -57.63 -1.48 26.41
C LEU A 350 -56.86 -2.46 25.53
N LEU A 351 -56.73 -3.71 25.92
CA LEU A 351 -56.10 -4.75 25.10
C LEU A 351 -56.85 -4.98 23.78
N ASP A 352 -58.17 -4.98 23.79
CA ASP A 352 -59.00 -5.15 22.58
C ASP A 352 -58.87 -3.94 21.64
N GLU A 353 -58.81 -2.72 22.15
CA GLU A 353 -58.64 -1.52 21.34
C GLU A 353 -57.24 -1.47 20.69
N LEU A 354 -56.19 -1.84 21.46
CA LEU A 354 -54.83 -1.95 20.90
C LEU A 354 -54.74 -3.07 19.86
N ASN A 355 -55.37 -4.22 20.10
CA ASN A 355 -55.42 -5.31 19.15
C ASN A 355 -56.14 -4.89 17.86
N LYS A 356 -57.21 -4.11 17.97
CA LYS A 356 -57.92 -3.53 16.83
C LYS A 356 -57.00 -2.59 16.06
N TYR A 357 -56.28 -1.67 16.74
CA TYR A 357 -55.34 -0.75 16.13
C TYR A 357 -54.26 -1.48 15.33
N MET A 358 -53.73 -2.59 15.88
CA MET A 358 -52.69 -3.39 15.23
C MET A 358 -53.18 -4.20 14.03
N ASN A 359 -54.52 -4.46 13.94
CA ASN A 359 -55.11 -5.22 12.86
C ASN A 359 -55.61 -4.33 11.71
N GLU A 360 -55.63 -3.02 11.87
CA GLU A 360 -55.99 -2.10 10.82
C GLU A 360 -54.87 -2.06 9.74
N PRO A 361 -55.18 -2.29 8.45
CA PRO A 361 -54.18 -2.35 7.35
C PRO A 361 -53.35 -1.07 7.24
N ASN A 362 -53.93 0.07 7.55
CA ASN A 362 -53.24 1.38 7.48
C ASN A 362 -52.19 1.59 8.56
N ASN A 363 -52.23 0.78 9.63
CA ASN A 363 -51.28 0.86 10.74
C ASN A 363 -50.18 -0.18 10.68
N ASN A 364 -50.10 -0.95 9.60
CA ASN A 364 -49.02 -1.94 9.42
C ASN A 364 -47.64 -1.29 9.36
N HIS A 365 -46.71 -1.79 10.19
CA HIS A 365 -45.38 -1.25 10.37
C HIS A 365 -45.29 0.21 10.85
N GLN A 366 -46.43 0.76 11.34
CA GLN A 366 -46.46 2.08 11.97
C GLN A 366 -46.27 1.96 13.49
N PRO A 367 -45.75 3.00 14.15
CA PRO A 367 -45.62 3.01 15.59
C PRO A 367 -46.96 2.76 16.29
N ILE A 368 -46.95 1.87 17.30
CA ILE A 368 -48.07 1.52 18.12
C ILE A 368 -48.20 2.54 19.26
N PRO A 369 -49.43 3.01 19.61
CA PRO A 369 -49.60 3.87 20.76
C PRO A 369 -48.97 3.23 22.01
N SER A 370 -48.07 3.96 22.66
CA SER A 370 -47.39 3.51 23.87
C SER A 370 -47.86 4.29 25.08
N ASN A 371 -47.62 3.74 26.26
CA ASN A 371 -48.03 4.40 27.53
C ASN A 371 -49.56 4.57 27.73
N VAL A 372 -50.35 3.65 27.20
CA VAL A 372 -51.83 3.68 27.32
C VAL A 372 -52.37 3.10 28.65
N GLY A 373 -51.50 2.75 29.61
CA GLY A 373 -51.89 2.26 30.90
C GLY A 373 -52.16 0.76 30.97
N LEU A 374 -51.55 -0.03 30.12
CA LEU A 374 -51.57 -1.50 30.21
C LEU A 374 -50.83 -1.98 31.46
N SER A 375 -51.46 -2.92 32.19
CA SER A 375 -50.83 -3.55 33.36
C SER A 375 -49.79 -4.62 33.02
N ASP A 376 -49.76 -5.11 31.77
CA ASP A 376 -48.81 -6.13 31.31
C ASP A 376 -47.48 -5.50 30.87
N GLU A 377 -46.45 -5.67 31.71
CA GLU A 377 -45.12 -5.14 31.45
C GLU A 377 -44.47 -5.76 30.21
N SER A 378 -44.73 -7.05 29.93
CA SER A 378 -44.18 -7.77 28.80
C SER A 378 -44.73 -7.22 27.48
N ALA A 379 -46.03 -7.00 27.39
CA ALA A 379 -46.65 -6.39 26.21
C ALA A 379 -46.15 -4.96 26.00
N THR A 380 -46.03 -4.18 27.08
CA THR A 380 -45.55 -2.81 27.05
C THR A 380 -44.07 -2.73 26.59
N ALA A 381 -43.19 -3.63 27.06
CA ALA A 381 -41.80 -3.71 26.65
C ALA A 381 -41.66 -4.06 25.15
N LEU A 382 -42.48 -5.03 24.68
CA LEU A 382 -42.48 -5.41 23.26
C LEU A 382 -43.00 -4.28 22.36
N ILE A 383 -43.99 -3.52 22.79
CA ILE A 383 -44.52 -2.34 22.07
C ILE A 383 -43.44 -1.27 21.96
N ASN A 384 -42.71 -1.01 23.04
CA ASN A 384 -41.64 -0.02 23.01
C ASN A 384 -40.50 -0.46 22.06
N GLU A 385 -40.13 -1.74 22.07
CA GLU A 385 -39.12 -2.27 21.15
C GLU A 385 -39.59 -2.24 19.69
N TYR A 386 -40.84 -2.60 19.45
CA TYR A 386 -41.46 -2.48 18.14
C TYR A 386 -41.39 -1.04 17.62
N ASN A 387 -41.79 -0.07 18.47
CA ASN A 387 -41.79 1.34 18.11
C ASN A 387 -40.37 1.81 17.78
N ARG A 388 -39.35 1.35 18.53
CA ARG A 388 -37.95 1.65 18.25
C ARG A 388 -37.54 1.17 16.86
N ILE A 389 -37.91 -0.07 16.52
CA ILE A 389 -37.54 -0.67 15.22
C ILE A 389 -38.35 -0.07 14.06
N ALA A 390 -39.64 0.23 14.30
CA ALA A 390 -40.49 0.88 13.32
C ALA A 390 -39.95 2.24 12.91
N LEU A 391 -39.45 3.02 13.88
CA LEU A 391 -38.80 4.30 13.60
C LEU A 391 -37.51 4.12 12.81
N GLN A 392 -36.66 3.16 13.18
CA GLN A 392 -35.44 2.86 12.44
C GLN A 392 -35.72 2.45 10.98
N ARG A 393 -36.74 1.58 10.79
CA ARG A 393 -37.18 1.18 9.47
C ARG A 393 -37.68 2.38 8.64
N ASN A 394 -38.51 3.22 9.23
CA ASN A 394 -39.04 4.40 8.55
C ASN A 394 -37.94 5.38 8.16
N GLN A 395 -36.89 5.55 8.99
CA GLN A 395 -35.73 6.35 8.68
C GLN A 395 -34.98 5.80 7.47
N LEU A 396 -34.78 4.48 7.41
CA LEU A 396 -34.10 3.84 6.29
C LEU A 396 -34.90 3.86 4.98
N LEU A 397 -36.24 3.76 5.07
CA LEU A 397 -37.13 3.85 3.90
C LEU A 397 -37.12 5.19 3.18
N HIS A 398 -36.64 6.25 3.85
CA HIS A 398 -36.43 7.54 3.17
C HIS A 398 -35.22 7.53 2.21
N SER A 399 -34.29 6.60 2.41
CA SER A 399 -33.05 6.51 1.63
C SER A 399 -32.89 5.18 0.89
N ALA A 400 -33.70 4.18 1.19
CA ALA A 400 -33.64 2.85 0.62
C ALA A 400 -35.03 2.35 0.22
N ASN A 401 -35.08 1.42 -0.72
CA ASN A 401 -36.33 0.78 -1.12
C ASN A 401 -36.71 -0.34 -0.12
N GLU A 402 -37.97 -0.72 -0.03
CA GLU A 402 -38.48 -1.80 0.85
C GLU A 402 -37.74 -3.14 0.66
N THR A 403 -37.22 -3.40 -0.52
CA THR A 403 -36.44 -4.61 -0.88
C THR A 403 -34.94 -4.51 -0.57
N SER A 404 -34.51 -3.41 0.02
CA SER A 404 -33.08 -3.22 0.36
C SER A 404 -32.63 -4.24 1.41
N PRO A 405 -31.40 -4.80 1.28
CA PRO A 405 -30.82 -5.71 2.29
C PRO A 405 -30.76 -5.14 3.71
N THR A 406 -30.79 -3.82 3.84
CA THR A 406 -30.80 -3.12 5.14
C THR A 406 -32.20 -2.95 5.72
N VAL A 407 -33.23 -2.83 4.89
CA VAL A 407 -34.63 -2.64 5.29
C VAL A 407 -35.34 -3.98 5.53
N THR A 408 -35.07 -4.96 4.70
CA THR A 408 -35.71 -6.29 4.77
C THR A 408 -35.55 -6.96 6.13
N PRO A 409 -34.36 -6.97 6.80
CA PRO A 409 -34.23 -7.55 8.13
C PRO A 409 -35.05 -6.81 9.19
N LEU A 410 -35.18 -5.47 9.12
CA LEU A 410 -35.96 -4.68 10.05
C LEU A 410 -37.46 -4.92 9.84
N THR A 411 -37.91 -5.06 8.60
CA THR A 411 -39.28 -5.43 8.30
C THR A 411 -39.59 -6.81 8.83
N ALA A 412 -38.70 -7.80 8.64
CA ALA A 412 -38.85 -9.13 9.22
C ALA A 412 -38.88 -9.09 10.77
N GLN A 413 -38.01 -8.29 11.39
CA GLN A 413 -38.03 -8.09 12.85
C GLN A 413 -39.33 -7.45 13.33
N LEU A 414 -39.87 -6.47 12.58
CA LEU A 414 -41.17 -5.87 12.89
C LEU A 414 -42.31 -6.87 12.78
N ASP A 415 -42.30 -7.72 11.78
CA ASP A 415 -43.28 -8.78 11.62
C ASP A 415 -43.17 -9.81 12.76
N ASP A 416 -41.96 -10.20 13.14
CA ASP A 416 -41.72 -11.07 14.29
C ASP A 416 -42.16 -10.44 15.62
N LEU A 417 -41.80 -9.16 15.81
CA LEU A 417 -42.25 -8.41 17.00
C LEU A 417 -43.76 -8.19 17.00
N SER A 418 -44.35 -7.83 15.86
CA SER A 418 -45.81 -7.71 15.72
C SER A 418 -46.49 -9.02 16.08
N SER A 419 -45.97 -10.16 15.56
CA SER A 419 -46.48 -11.47 15.91
C SER A 419 -46.28 -11.80 17.39
N SER A 420 -45.18 -11.37 18.00
CA SER A 420 -44.87 -11.56 19.40
C SER A 420 -45.73 -10.67 20.28
N ILE A 421 -45.95 -9.41 19.90
CA ILE A 421 -46.89 -8.50 20.56
C ILE A 421 -48.30 -9.08 20.52
N ARG A 422 -48.76 -9.54 19.35
CA ARG A 422 -50.08 -10.17 19.23
C ARG A 422 -50.23 -11.40 20.14
N ARG A 423 -49.17 -12.22 20.22
CA ARG A 423 -49.15 -13.39 21.13
C ARG A 423 -49.17 -12.95 22.60
N ALA A 424 -48.34 -11.97 22.97
CA ALA A 424 -48.29 -11.42 24.32
C ALA A 424 -49.63 -10.79 24.70
N MET A 425 -50.21 -9.98 23.83
CA MET A 425 -51.52 -9.37 24.04
C MET A 425 -52.65 -10.43 24.15
N LYS A 426 -52.61 -11.45 23.27
CA LYS A 426 -53.54 -12.57 23.37
C LYS A 426 -53.37 -13.32 24.67
N GLN A 427 -52.15 -13.56 25.11
CA GLN A 427 -51.83 -14.20 26.37
C GLN A 427 -52.30 -13.31 27.55
N ALA A 428 -51.94 -12.02 27.53
CA ALA A 428 -52.40 -11.05 28.54
C ALA A 428 -53.92 -11.00 28.61
N ARG A 429 -54.60 -10.95 27.42
CA ARG A 429 -56.07 -10.99 27.33
C ARG A 429 -56.67 -12.27 27.95
N THR A 430 -56.11 -13.43 27.58
CA THR A 430 -56.56 -14.73 28.14
C THR A 430 -56.33 -14.78 29.63
N ASN A 431 -55.17 -14.33 30.14
CA ASN A 431 -54.90 -14.27 31.58
C ASN A 431 -55.89 -13.34 32.29
N MET A 432 -56.14 -12.17 31.69
CA MET A 432 -57.07 -11.19 32.24
C MET A 432 -58.56 -11.70 32.19
N GLU A 433 -58.91 -12.43 31.10
CA GLU A 433 -60.24 -13.11 31.03
C GLU A 433 -60.41 -14.18 32.10
N ILE A 434 -59.33 -15.00 32.33
CA ILE A 434 -59.37 -15.99 33.42
C ILE A 434 -59.52 -15.29 34.77
N GLN A 435 -58.71 -14.24 35.01
CA GLN A 435 -58.74 -13.44 36.21
C GLN A 435 -60.15 -12.80 36.40
N ARG A 436 -60.69 -12.15 35.34
CA ARG A 436 -62.05 -11.56 35.32
C ARG A 436 -63.13 -12.60 35.64
N ASN A 437 -63.04 -13.80 35.03
CA ASN A 437 -64.03 -14.86 35.27
C ASN A 437 -63.95 -15.40 36.72
N SER A 438 -62.70 -15.51 37.25
CA SER A 438 -62.52 -15.87 38.67
C SER A 438 -63.12 -14.83 39.62
N ILE A 439 -62.81 -13.54 39.36
CA ILE A 439 -63.37 -12.42 40.14
C ILE A 439 -64.91 -12.37 40.01
N ALA A 440 -65.47 -12.56 38.79
CA ALA A 440 -66.86 -12.59 38.51
C ALA A 440 -67.58 -13.73 39.28
N SER A 441 -66.97 -14.93 39.33
CA SER A 441 -67.47 -16.06 40.11
C SER A 441 -67.50 -15.73 41.60
N GLN A 442 -66.44 -15.07 42.12
CA GLN A 442 -66.39 -14.64 43.52
C GLN A 442 -67.40 -13.54 43.79
N ALA A 443 -67.54 -12.55 42.94
CA ALA A 443 -68.56 -11.52 43.02
C ALA A 443 -70.00 -12.11 43.06
N ASN A 444 -70.30 -13.05 42.14
CA ASN A 444 -71.55 -13.75 42.07
C ASN A 444 -71.86 -14.62 43.35
N LYS A 445 -70.80 -15.27 43.90
CA LYS A 445 -70.87 -16.04 45.12
C LYS A 445 -71.27 -15.15 46.30
N TYR A 446 -70.66 -14.01 46.48
CA TYR A 446 -71.04 -13.06 47.58
C TYR A 446 -72.32 -12.37 47.29
N GLN A 447 -72.68 -12.14 46.03
CA GLN A 447 -74.00 -11.59 45.64
C GLN A 447 -75.19 -12.55 45.93
N GLY A 448 -74.94 -13.88 45.76
CA GLY A 448 -75.87 -14.92 46.12
C GLY A 448 -76.10 -15.04 47.64
N GLN A 449 -75.06 -14.69 48.45
CA GLN A 449 -75.19 -14.66 49.94
C GLN A 449 -75.95 -13.42 50.48
N ILE A 450 -76.14 -12.36 49.69
CA ILE A 450 -76.92 -11.13 50.06
C ILE A 450 -78.42 -11.29 49.79
N GLY A 451 -78.85 -12.50 49.53
CA GLY A 451 -80.13 -12.88 48.94
C GLY A 451 -81.43 -12.37 49.60
N GLU A 452 -81.43 -11.37 50.50
CA GLU A 452 -82.53 -10.67 51.01
C GLU A 452 -82.42 -9.16 51.27
N THR A 453 -81.38 -8.56 50.73
CA THR A 453 -81.24 -7.08 50.72
C THR A 453 -82.08 -6.47 49.62
N PRO A 454 -82.76 -5.34 49.86
CA PRO A 454 -83.60 -4.72 48.88
C PRO A 454 -82.95 -4.57 47.53
N GLU A 455 -83.54 -5.04 46.45
CA GLU A 455 -83.02 -5.00 45.06
C GLU A 455 -82.52 -3.61 44.62
N GLN A 456 -83.03 -2.62 45.19
CA GLN A 456 -82.77 -1.23 45.00
C GLN A 456 -81.32 -0.84 45.49
N GLU A 457 -80.89 -1.36 46.68
CA GLU A 457 -79.55 -1.05 47.23
C GLU A 457 -78.47 -1.78 46.49
N ARG A 458 -78.80 -2.98 46.00
CA ARG A 458 -77.87 -3.73 45.10
C ARG A 458 -77.62 -3.01 43.80
N ILE A 459 -78.71 -2.53 43.15
CA ILE A 459 -78.60 -1.80 41.85
C ILE A 459 -77.86 -0.49 42.06
N LEU A 460 -78.21 0.29 43.14
CA LEU A 460 -77.54 1.52 43.48
C LEU A 460 -76.02 1.34 43.66
N THR A 461 -75.65 0.28 44.42
CA THR A 461 -74.22 -0.06 44.65
C THR A 461 -73.53 -0.47 43.33
N GLN A 462 -74.23 -1.29 42.50
CA GLN A 462 -73.69 -1.67 41.19
C GLN A 462 -73.45 -0.48 40.31
N ILE A 463 -74.43 0.45 40.16
CA ILE A 463 -74.25 1.63 39.30
C ILE A 463 -73.19 2.55 39.89
N GLY A 464 -73.13 2.76 41.23
CA GLY A 464 -72.15 3.56 41.93
C GLY A 464 -70.71 3.06 41.70
N ARG A 465 -70.50 1.73 41.73
CA ARG A 465 -69.24 1.12 41.41
C ARG A 465 -68.83 1.36 39.99
N GLN A 466 -69.75 1.18 39.05
CA GLN A 466 -69.48 1.42 37.64
C GLN A 466 -69.04 2.87 37.39
N GLN A 467 -69.77 3.80 38.07
CA GLN A 467 -69.43 5.24 38.05
C GLN A 467 -68.02 5.49 38.59
N GLU A 468 -67.70 4.94 39.80
CA GLU A 468 -66.38 5.14 40.43
C GLU A 468 -65.25 4.65 39.58
N VAL A 469 -65.42 3.46 39.00
CA VAL A 469 -64.36 2.90 38.13
C VAL A 469 -64.26 3.65 36.83
N LYS A 470 -65.33 4.02 36.15
CA LYS A 470 -65.28 4.83 34.93
C LYS A 470 -64.72 6.21 35.21
N SER A 471 -65.02 6.82 36.34
CA SER A 471 -64.43 8.07 36.80
C SER A 471 -62.96 7.92 37.06
N GLY A 472 -62.52 6.85 37.79
CA GLY A 472 -61.10 6.57 38.01
C GLY A 472 -60.30 6.39 36.71
N LEU A 473 -60.87 5.63 35.74
CA LEU A 473 -60.28 5.46 34.45
C LEU A 473 -60.16 6.77 33.63
N TYR A 474 -61.25 7.59 33.68
CA TYR A 474 -61.25 8.91 33.06
C TYR A 474 -60.08 9.78 33.56
N LEU A 475 -59.94 9.85 34.90
CA LEU A 475 -58.89 10.61 35.57
C LEU A 475 -57.47 10.05 35.17
N MET A 476 -57.29 8.71 35.13
CA MET A 476 -56.06 8.07 34.71
C MET A 476 -55.72 8.43 33.27
N LEU A 477 -56.70 8.39 32.38
CA LEU A 477 -56.46 8.75 30.96
C LEU A 477 -56.16 10.25 30.81
N LEU A 478 -56.81 11.12 31.60
CA LEU A 478 -56.44 12.55 31.64
C LEU A 478 -55.00 12.74 32.09
N GLN A 479 -54.60 12.06 33.16
CA GLN A 479 -53.19 12.09 33.61
C GLN A 479 -52.25 11.62 32.54
N LYS A 480 -52.53 10.52 31.82
CA LYS A 480 -51.71 10.00 30.74
C LYS A 480 -51.67 10.96 29.54
N ARG A 481 -52.75 11.64 29.23
CA ARG A 481 -52.77 12.71 28.21
C ARG A 481 -51.85 13.86 28.59
N GLU A 482 -51.90 14.35 29.86
CA GLU A 482 -51.03 15.41 30.32
C GLU A 482 -49.55 14.97 30.35
N GLU A 483 -49.26 13.75 30.81
CA GLU A 483 -47.93 13.17 30.77
C GLU A 483 -47.37 13.13 29.31
N ASN A 484 -48.20 12.72 28.34
CA ASN A 484 -47.83 12.70 26.92
C ASN A 484 -47.64 14.10 26.36
N SER A 485 -48.50 15.05 26.73
CA SER A 485 -48.38 16.45 26.32
C SER A 485 -47.13 17.12 26.89
N ILE A 486 -46.77 16.83 28.14
CA ILE A 486 -45.52 17.29 28.75
C ILE A 486 -44.32 16.67 28.01
N SER A 487 -44.39 15.38 27.69
CA SER A 487 -43.33 14.68 26.91
C SER A 487 -43.14 15.29 25.52
N LEU A 488 -44.25 15.67 24.88
CA LEU A 488 -44.21 16.37 23.56
C LEU A 488 -43.59 17.75 23.68
N ALA A 489 -43.97 18.52 24.73
CA ALA A 489 -43.39 19.86 24.94
C ALA A 489 -41.92 19.84 25.38
N ALA A 490 -41.50 18.79 26.07
CA ALA A 490 -40.14 18.64 26.61
C ALA A 490 -39.19 17.91 25.67
N THR A 491 -39.44 17.89 24.34
CA THR A 491 -38.52 17.26 23.37
C THR A 491 -37.16 17.90 23.43
N ALA A 492 -36.16 17.16 23.95
CA ALA A 492 -34.80 17.57 24.00
C ALA A 492 -34.03 16.89 22.86
N ASP A 493 -33.06 17.60 22.31
CA ASP A 493 -32.18 17.07 21.30
C ASP A 493 -31.54 15.75 21.73
N LYS A 494 -31.62 14.75 20.88
CA LYS A 494 -31.07 13.41 21.09
C LYS A 494 -29.55 13.44 21.01
N GLY A 495 -29.02 14.20 20.08
CA GLY A 495 -27.59 14.41 19.88
C GLY A 495 -27.15 15.79 20.31
N LYS A 496 -26.18 15.89 21.20
CA LYS A 496 -25.56 17.17 21.60
C LYS A 496 -24.13 17.22 21.10
N LEU A 497 -23.80 18.22 20.28
CA LEU A 497 -22.40 18.49 19.96
C LEU A 497 -21.65 18.83 21.26
N ILE A 498 -20.58 18.09 21.55
CA ILE A 498 -19.70 18.35 22.71
C ILE A 498 -18.82 19.55 22.39
N ASP A 499 -18.20 19.51 21.21
CA ASP A 499 -17.39 20.59 20.68
C ASP A 499 -17.93 21.00 19.31
N GLU A 500 -17.81 22.25 18.94
CA GLU A 500 -18.09 22.66 17.56
C GLU A 500 -17.14 21.92 16.59
N PRO A 501 -17.60 21.62 15.36
CA PRO A 501 -16.74 20.98 14.37
C PRO A 501 -15.49 21.81 14.15
N VAL A 502 -14.32 21.17 14.27
CA VAL A 502 -13.02 21.82 14.15
C VAL A 502 -12.23 21.26 12.98
N PHE A 503 -11.40 22.09 12.41
CA PHE A 503 -10.42 21.72 11.42
C PHE A 503 -9.33 20.84 12.07
N SER A 504 -9.16 19.62 11.58
CA SER A 504 -8.18 18.67 12.13
C SER A 504 -6.84 18.67 11.39
N GLY A 505 -6.78 19.28 10.21
CA GLY A 505 -5.54 19.36 9.43
C GLY A 505 -5.67 18.87 7.97
N LYS A 506 -4.55 18.98 7.24
CA LYS A 506 -4.42 18.45 5.89
C LYS A 506 -4.06 16.96 5.95
N ILE A 507 -4.86 16.10 5.31
CA ILE A 507 -4.63 14.65 5.29
C ILE A 507 -3.83 14.24 4.05
N SER A 508 -4.18 14.80 2.89
CA SER A 508 -3.62 14.42 1.59
C SER A 508 -3.37 15.68 0.73
N PRO A 509 -2.33 15.67 -0.08
CA PRO A 509 -1.17 14.78 -0.01
C PRO A 509 -0.29 15.10 1.21
N LYS A 510 0.24 14.07 1.88
CA LYS A 510 1.23 14.24 2.96
C LYS A 510 2.58 14.62 2.35
N SER A 511 2.84 15.91 2.23
CA SER A 511 4.02 16.46 1.54
C SER A 511 5.33 15.86 2.05
N SER A 512 5.47 15.70 3.38
CA SER A 512 6.68 15.12 3.99
C SER A 512 6.92 13.67 3.55
N ILE A 513 5.86 12.85 3.48
CA ILE A 513 5.98 11.44 3.08
C ILE A 513 6.34 11.34 1.58
N ILE A 514 5.68 12.14 0.74
CA ILE A 514 5.94 12.13 -0.71
C ILE A 514 7.37 12.60 -1.00
N MET A 515 7.83 13.67 -0.32
CA MET A 515 9.20 14.15 -0.44
C MET A 515 10.22 13.13 0.08
N LEU A 516 9.91 12.43 1.17
CA LEU A 516 10.75 11.35 1.70
C LEU A 516 10.84 10.18 0.71
N ILE A 517 9.71 9.74 0.15
CA ILE A 517 9.68 8.68 -0.86
C ILE A 517 10.49 9.10 -2.10
N ALA A 518 10.31 10.33 -2.57
CA ALA A 518 11.06 10.85 -3.72
C ALA A 518 12.56 10.90 -3.43
N PHE A 519 12.96 11.29 -2.23
CA PHE A 519 14.36 11.29 -1.80
C PHE A 519 14.95 9.88 -1.77
N VAL A 520 14.23 8.93 -1.18
CA VAL A 520 14.65 7.50 -1.14
C VAL A 520 14.76 6.93 -2.56
N LEU A 521 13.78 7.20 -3.43
CA LEU A 521 13.83 6.77 -4.83
C LEU A 521 15.00 7.41 -5.58
N GLY A 522 15.27 8.69 -5.30
CA GLY A 522 16.43 9.41 -5.88
C GLY A 522 17.77 8.76 -5.55
N ILE A 523 17.88 8.08 -4.40
CA ILE A 523 19.05 7.30 -4.01
C ILE A 523 18.96 5.86 -4.57
N ALA A 524 17.81 5.24 -4.50
CA ALA A 524 17.63 3.83 -4.87
C ALA A 524 17.80 3.56 -6.37
N ILE A 525 17.32 4.47 -7.24
CA ILE A 525 17.42 4.31 -8.69
C ILE A 525 18.86 4.21 -9.17
N PRO A 526 19.75 5.20 -8.91
CA PRO A 526 21.15 5.09 -9.35
C PRO A 526 21.90 3.94 -8.66
N ALA A 527 21.57 3.63 -7.40
CA ALA A 527 22.14 2.48 -6.71
C ALA A 527 21.76 1.16 -7.40
N ALA A 528 20.49 0.99 -7.77
CA ALA A 528 20.01 -0.19 -8.50
C ALA A 528 20.66 -0.29 -9.89
N ILE A 529 20.78 0.81 -10.61
CA ILE A 529 21.46 0.84 -11.93
C ILE A 529 22.91 0.43 -11.79
N LEU A 530 23.64 0.99 -10.81
CA LEU A 530 25.03 0.65 -10.56
C LEU A 530 25.19 -0.81 -10.13
N PHE A 531 24.28 -1.32 -9.32
CA PHE A 531 24.24 -2.72 -8.93
C PHE A 531 24.00 -3.64 -10.13
N LEU A 532 23.05 -3.31 -11.01
CA LEU A 532 22.81 -4.05 -12.25
C LEU A 532 24.06 -4.05 -13.16
N ILE A 533 24.69 -2.89 -13.34
CA ILE A 533 25.93 -2.79 -14.11
C ILE A 533 27.01 -3.72 -13.52
N GLN A 534 27.12 -3.81 -12.20
CA GLN A 534 28.10 -4.66 -11.53
C GLN A 534 27.75 -6.14 -11.68
N LEU A 535 26.47 -6.49 -11.67
CA LEU A 535 26.00 -7.87 -11.85
C LEU A 535 26.31 -8.40 -13.26
N PHE A 536 26.30 -7.53 -14.26
CA PHE A 536 26.66 -7.89 -15.65
C PHE A 536 28.16 -7.93 -15.91
N ARG A 537 29.03 -7.61 -14.92
CA ARG A 537 30.49 -7.69 -15.06
C ARG A 537 30.98 -9.12 -14.81
N TYR A 538 30.81 -9.96 -15.80
CA TYR A 538 31.24 -11.37 -15.77
C TYR A 538 32.69 -11.61 -16.18
N LYS A 539 33.41 -10.59 -16.70
CA LYS A 539 34.80 -10.65 -17.10
C LYS A 539 35.72 -10.08 -16.03
N ILE A 540 36.98 -10.52 -16.02
CA ILE A 540 38.03 -9.93 -15.19
C ILE A 540 38.40 -8.52 -15.72
N GLU A 541 38.52 -7.55 -14.81
CA GLU A 541 38.88 -6.18 -15.18
C GLU A 541 40.34 -5.84 -14.88
N GLY A 542 40.99 -6.56 -13.96
CA GLY A 542 42.35 -6.27 -13.58
C GLY A 542 42.93 -7.22 -12.53
N HIS A 543 44.05 -6.83 -11.97
CA HIS A 543 44.84 -7.58 -11.00
C HIS A 543 44.02 -8.03 -9.78
N ASP A 544 43.31 -7.08 -9.16
CA ASP A 544 42.53 -7.33 -7.95
C ASP A 544 41.43 -8.39 -8.17
N ASP A 545 40.86 -8.49 -9.38
CA ASP A 545 39.87 -9.52 -9.71
C ASP A 545 40.53 -10.90 -9.79
N VAL A 546 41.76 -10.96 -10.36
CA VAL A 546 42.52 -12.20 -10.46
C VAL A 546 43.01 -12.67 -9.10
N GLU A 547 43.52 -11.75 -8.25
CA GLU A 547 43.96 -12.07 -6.88
C GLU A 547 42.85 -12.66 -6.01
N LYS A 548 41.59 -12.25 -6.25
CA LYS A 548 40.43 -12.79 -5.54
C LYS A 548 39.97 -14.15 -6.05
N LEU A 549 40.25 -14.48 -7.31
CA LEU A 549 39.72 -15.67 -7.96
C LEU A 549 40.67 -16.87 -7.90
N THR A 550 41.95 -16.68 -7.57
CA THR A 550 42.95 -17.75 -7.50
C THR A 550 44.02 -17.46 -6.49
N THR A 551 44.64 -18.51 -5.97
CA THR A 551 45.82 -18.46 -5.11
C THR A 551 47.14 -18.58 -5.88
N LEU A 552 47.08 -18.73 -7.22
CA LEU A 552 48.24 -18.80 -8.08
C LEU A 552 49.03 -17.49 -8.09
N PRO A 553 50.37 -17.53 -8.16
CA PRO A 553 51.16 -16.31 -8.23
C PRO A 553 50.94 -15.58 -9.56
N ILE A 554 50.68 -14.28 -9.50
CA ILE A 554 50.58 -13.42 -10.66
C ILE A 554 52.00 -12.87 -10.97
N LEU A 555 52.57 -13.25 -12.08
CA LEU A 555 53.96 -12.90 -12.43
C LEU A 555 54.08 -11.47 -12.97
N ALA A 556 53.11 -11.03 -13.77
CA ALA A 556 53.09 -9.69 -14.34
C ALA A 556 51.71 -9.28 -14.82
N ASP A 557 51.48 -7.98 -14.83
CA ASP A 557 50.38 -7.33 -15.55
C ASP A 557 50.93 -6.71 -16.83
N VAL A 558 50.57 -7.28 -17.97
CA VAL A 558 51.02 -6.80 -19.29
C VAL A 558 50.03 -5.76 -19.80
N ALA A 559 50.49 -4.53 -19.98
CA ALA A 559 49.67 -3.42 -20.42
C ALA A 559 49.25 -3.56 -21.90
N VAL A 560 48.16 -2.85 -22.27
CA VAL A 560 47.80 -2.72 -23.71
C VAL A 560 48.88 -1.92 -24.42
N ALA A 561 49.55 -2.55 -25.39
CA ALA A 561 50.52 -1.86 -26.23
C ALA A 561 49.81 -0.81 -27.08
N SER A 562 50.41 0.37 -27.22
CA SER A 562 49.92 1.40 -28.13
C SER A 562 50.23 1.03 -29.59
N ASP A 563 49.45 1.55 -30.53
CA ASP A 563 49.64 1.30 -31.96
C ASP A 563 51.00 1.84 -32.46
N SER A 564 51.57 2.84 -31.76
CA SER A 564 52.90 3.38 -32.04
C SER A 564 54.03 2.52 -31.48
N ALA A 565 53.77 1.63 -30.54
CA ALA A 565 54.79 0.74 -29.95
C ALA A 565 54.85 -0.61 -30.65
N LYS A 566 53.85 -0.96 -31.46
CA LYS A 566 53.83 -2.18 -32.25
C LYS A 566 54.67 -2.00 -33.50
N SER A 567 55.68 -2.85 -33.68
CA SER A 567 56.25 -3.11 -34.98
C SER A 567 55.23 -3.83 -35.87
N LYS A 568 55.47 -3.99 -37.16
CA LYS A 568 54.65 -4.76 -38.07
C LYS A 568 54.26 -6.14 -37.50
N ALA A 569 55.08 -6.69 -36.63
CA ALA A 569 55.02 -8.05 -36.07
C ALA A 569 54.55 -8.13 -34.60
N ASP A 570 53.80 -7.20 -34.06
CA ASP A 570 53.39 -7.20 -32.65
C ASP A 570 54.49 -7.40 -31.59
N ILE A 571 55.79 -7.23 -31.98
CA ILE A 571 56.95 -7.29 -31.09
C ILE A 571 57.11 -5.92 -30.41
N VAL A 572 57.12 -5.92 -29.09
CA VAL A 572 57.20 -4.69 -28.28
C VAL A 572 58.49 -4.60 -27.45
N VAL A 573 59.29 -5.69 -27.42
CA VAL A 573 60.60 -5.77 -26.75
C VAL A 573 61.69 -5.63 -27.80
N HIS A 574 62.50 -4.57 -27.69
CA HIS A 574 63.54 -4.27 -28.64
C HIS A 574 64.82 -3.96 -27.89
N GLU A 575 65.97 -4.11 -28.61
CA GLU A 575 67.30 -3.75 -28.07
C GLU A 575 67.42 -2.20 -27.94
N ASN A 576 67.90 -1.75 -26.79
CA ASN A 576 68.17 -0.33 -26.52
C ASN A 576 66.96 0.63 -26.41
N LYS A 577 65.76 0.13 -26.15
CA LYS A 577 64.56 0.95 -25.77
C LYS A 577 64.26 0.75 -24.29
N ASN A 578 64.12 1.84 -23.53
CA ASN A 578 63.75 1.81 -22.12
C ASN A 578 62.28 2.29 -21.97
N ASN A 579 61.39 1.56 -22.60
CA ASN A 579 59.93 1.86 -22.48
C ASN A 579 59.26 0.98 -21.44
N LEU A 580 58.07 1.34 -21.03
CA LEU A 580 57.31 0.64 -20.00
C LEU A 580 56.99 -0.82 -20.38
N MET A 581 56.72 -1.10 -21.68
CA MET A 581 56.50 -2.47 -22.15
C MET A 581 57.71 -3.36 -21.99
N GLU A 582 58.91 -2.88 -22.32
CA GLU A 582 60.15 -3.61 -22.09
C GLU A 582 60.35 -3.90 -20.60
N GLU A 583 60.13 -2.91 -19.74
CA GLU A 583 60.31 -3.09 -18.32
C GLU A 583 59.31 -4.14 -17.74
N ILE A 584 58.07 -4.17 -18.23
CA ILE A 584 57.12 -5.20 -17.91
C ILE A 584 57.63 -6.60 -18.29
N PHE A 585 58.17 -6.78 -19.49
CA PHE A 585 58.71 -8.07 -19.92
C PHE A 585 60.06 -8.41 -19.24
N ARG A 586 60.86 -7.43 -18.87
CA ARG A 586 62.05 -7.64 -18.02
C ARG A 586 61.63 -8.13 -16.64
N GLY A 587 60.63 -7.52 -16.05
CA GLY A 587 60.05 -7.96 -14.78
C GLY A 587 59.48 -9.38 -14.86
N LEU A 588 58.67 -9.67 -15.90
CA LEU A 588 58.14 -11.01 -16.12
C LEU A 588 59.23 -12.06 -16.26
N ARG A 589 60.23 -11.81 -17.09
CA ARG A 589 61.44 -12.66 -17.25
C ARG A 589 62.10 -12.91 -15.86
N THR A 590 62.32 -11.87 -15.09
CA THR A 590 62.98 -11.98 -13.76
C THR A 590 62.12 -12.84 -12.82
N ASN A 591 60.82 -12.66 -12.80
CA ASN A 591 59.92 -13.47 -12.00
C ASN A 591 59.89 -14.95 -12.44
N LEU A 592 59.97 -15.22 -13.75
CA LEU A 592 60.11 -16.56 -14.30
C LEU A 592 61.42 -17.20 -13.86
N GLN A 593 62.56 -16.44 -13.90
CA GLN A 593 63.87 -16.94 -13.42
C GLN A 593 63.87 -17.31 -11.95
N PHE A 594 63.16 -16.56 -11.09
CA PHE A 594 63.01 -16.91 -9.68
C PHE A 594 62.12 -18.16 -9.44
N MET A 595 61.20 -18.45 -10.36
CA MET A 595 60.30 -19.61 -10.26
C MET A 595 61.01 -20.92 -10.69
N LEU A 596 61.95 -20.83 -11.61
CA LEU A 596 62.70 -21.97 -12.17
C LEU A 596 63.90 -22.32 -11.30
N LYS A 597 64.19 -23.62 -11.18
CA LYS A 597 65.47 -24.14 -10.63
C LYS A 597 66.56 -24.14 -11.71
N GLU A 598 67.81 -24.35 -11.30
CA GLU A 598 68.97 -24.34 -12.24
C GLU A 598 68.83 -25.32 -13.40
N ASP A 599 68.17 -26.47 -13.23
CA ASP A 599 67.99 -27.51 -14.22
C ASP A 599 66.72 -27.33 -15.05
N GLU A 600 65.83 -26.41 -14.66
CA GLU A 600 64.51 -26.20 -15.29
C GLU A 600 64.64 -25.11 -16.36
N LYS A 601 64.35 -25.47 -17.60
CA LYS A 601 64.56 -24.61 -18.77
C LYS A 601 63.29 -24.38 -19.60
N VAL A 602 62.22 -25.20 -19.38
CA VAL A 602 61.09 -25.26 -20.30
C VAL A 602 59.87 -24.55 -19.71
N ILE A 603 59.47 -23.48 -20.36
CA ILE A 603 58.33 -22.64 -19.93
C ILE A 603 57.22 -22.78 -20.99
N MET A 604 56.06 -23.24 -20.54
CA MET A 604 54.88 -23.41 -21.38
C MET A 604 53.89 -22.25 -21.18
N PHE A 605 53.35 -21.70 -22.27
CA PHE A 605 52.36 -20.65 -22.28
C PHE A 605 51.02 -21.20 -22.75
N THR A 606 49.99 -21.06 -21.94
CA THR A 606 48.63 -21.48 -22.28
C THR A 606 47.59 -20.49 -21.81
N SER A 607 46.31 -20.73 -22.14
CA SER A 607 45.20 -19.88 -21.72
C SER A 607 43.86 -20.67 -21.75
N THR A 608 42.77 -20.04 -21.29
CA THR A 608 41.45 -20.65 -21.39
C THR A 608 40.93 -20.64 -22.83
N THR A 609 41.06 -19.51 -23.52
CA THR A 609 40.49 -19.29 -24.86
C THR A 609 41.51 -18.69 -25.82
N SER A 610 41.17 -18.70 -27.11
CA SER A 610 41.99 -18.01 -28.11
C SER A 610 41.88 -16.49 -27.95
N GLY A 611 42.96 -15.75 -28.24
CA GLY A 611 42.94 -14.27 -28.17
C GLY A 611 43.34 -13.68 -26.82
N GLU A 612 43.75 -14.47 -25.83
CA GLU A 612 44.25 -14.00 -24.52
C GLU A 612 45.70 -13.53 -24.54
N GLY A 613 46.42 -13.73 -25.66
CA GLY A 613 47.76 -13.18 -25.91
C GLY A 613 48.91 -14.12 -25.61
N LYS A 614 48.74 -15.44 -25.72
CA LYS A 614 49.76 -16.48 -25.52
C LYS A 614 50.99 -16.26 -26.39
N THR A 615 50.82 -16.30 -27.71
CA THR A 615 51.89 -16.14 -28.69
C THR A 615 52.62 -14.81 -28.52
N PHE A 616 51.83 -13.73 -28.31
CA PHE A 616 52.36 -12.39 -28.03
C PHE A 616 53.27 -12.39 -26.80
N THR A 617 52.80 -12.95 -25.68
CA THR A 617 53.56 -12.94 -24.42
C THR A 617 54.77 -13.90 -24.51
N ALA A 618 54.59 -15.12 -25.03
CA ALA A 618 55.64 -16.07 -25.17
C ALA A 618 56.79 -15.53 -26.02
N SER A 619 56.47 -14.91 -27.17
CA SER A 619 57.45 -14.33 -28.07
C SER A 619 58.22 -13.17 -27.43
N ASN A 620 57.54 -12.20 -26.80
CA ASN A 620 58.20 -11.09 -26.18
C ASN A 620 59.03 -11.49 -24.94
N VAL A 621 58.64 -12.52 -24.19
CA VAL A 621 59.44 -13.13 -23.13
C VAL A 621 60.66 -13.81 -23.71
N ALA A 622 60.55 -14.56 -24.83
CA ALA A 622 61.68 -15.20 -25.52
C ALA A 622 62.71 -14.17 -25.97
N ILE A 623 62.25 -13.09 -26.58
CA ILE A 623 63.10 -11.95 -26.93
C ILE A 623 63.81 -11.35 -25.72
N SER A 624 63.07 -11.18 -24.60
CA SER A 624 63.60 -10.67 -23.34
C SER A 624 64.72 -11.56 -22.74
N PHE A 625 64.63 -12.90 -22.89
CA PHE A 625 65.67 -13.84 -22.49
C PHE A 625 66.87 -13.75 -23.44
N ALA A 626 66.65 -13.64 -24.74
CA ALA A 626 67.70 -13.49 -25.72
C ALA A 626 68.50 -12.21 -25.54
N LEU A 627 67.87 -11.10 -25.21
CA LEU A 627 68.47 -9.82 -24.88
C LEU A 627 69.36 -9.87 -23.62
N LEU A 628 69.05 -10.79 -22.67
CA LEU A 628 69.92 -11.08 -21.52
C LEU A 628 71.23 -11.82 -21.93
N GLY A 629 71.38 -12.18 -23.20
CA GLY A 629 72.50 -12.95 -23.72
C GLY A 629 72.38 -14.47 -23.55
N LYS A 630 71.17 -14.96 -23.16
CA LYS A 630 70.88 -16.38 -23.03
C LYS A 630 70.41 -16.96 -24.36
N LYS A 631 70.80 -18.17 -24.64
CA LYS A 631 70.34 -18.90 -25.81
C LYS A 631 68.92 -19.36 -25.56
N ALA A 632 67.95 -18.76 -26.23
CA ALA A 632 66.53 -19.09 -26.09
C ALA A 632 65.97 -19.61 -27.41
N ILE A 633 65.04 -20.54 -27.31
CA ILE A 633 64.21 -21.03 -28.42
C ILE A 633 62.75 -20.94 -28.10
N ILE A 634 61.95 -20.53 -29.06
CA ILE A 634 60.47 -20.59 -28.94
C ILE A 634 59.93 -21.66 -29.88
N LEU A 635 59.11 -22.55 -29.33
CA LEU A 635 58.46 -23.66 -30.00
C LEU A 635 56.97 -23.34 -30.22
N GLY A 636 56.53 -23.44 -31.48
CA GLY A 636 55.12 -23.34 -31.82
C GLY A 636 54.46 -24.72 -31.72
N LEU A 637 53.97 -25.12 -30.53
CA LEU A 637 53.21 -26.35 -30.31
C LEU A 637 51.70 -26.16 -30.41
N ASP A 638 51.21 -24.96 -30.79
CA ASP A 638 49.85 -24.82 -31.30
C ASP A 638 49.83 -25.26 -32.78
N ILE A 639 49.88 -26.59 -33.01
CA ILE A 639 49.91 -27.16 -34.36
C ILE A 639 48.54 -27.17 -35.02
N ARG A 640 47.48 -26.72 -34.34
CA ARG A 640 46.11 -26.57 -34.88
C ARG A 640 45.91 -25.20 -35.54
N LYS A 641 46.38 -24.14 -34.89
CA LYS A 641 46.25 -22.74 -35.37
C LYS A 641 47.56 -22.01 -35.14
N PRO A 642 48.62 -22.36 -35.87
CA PRO A 642 49.92 -21.77 -35.68
C PRO A 642 49.92 -20.29 -36.03
N ARG A 643 50.35 -19.44 -35.09
CA ARG A 643 50.45 -17.98 -35.28
C ARG A 643 51.84 -17.43 -35.07
N LEU A 644 52.79 -18.29 -34.69
CA LEU A 644 54.13 -17.87 -34.38
C LEU A 644 54.85 -17.34 -35.64
N ALA A 645 54.59 -17.96 -36.80
CA ALA A 645 55.12 -17.51 -38.10
C ALA A 645 54.67 -16.10 -38.47
N GLU A 646 53.35 -15.83 -38.28
CA GLU A 646 52.79 -14.50 -38.53
C GLU A 646 53.44 -13.41 -37.66
N LEU A 647 53.77 -13.74 -36.40
CA LEU A 647 54.33 -12.77 -35.45
C LEU A 647 55.80 -12.42 -35.78
N PHE A 648 56.56 -13.35 -36.29
CA PHE A 648 57.95 -13.12 -36.70
C PHE A 648 58.10 -12.84 -38.19
N GLU A 649 57.01 -12.64 -38.94
CA GLU A 649 56.98 -12.38 -40.39
C GLU A 649 57.72 -13.41 -41.20
N ILE A 650 57.59 -14.71 -40.83
CA ILE A 650 58.27 -15.83 -41.51
C ILE A 650 57.26 -16.47 -42.50
N ASP A 651 57.60 -16.40 -43.82
CA ASP A 651 56.69 -16.96 -44.85
C ASP A 651 56.88 -18.47 -45.06
N ASP A 652 57.86 -19.08 -44.37
CA ASP A 652 58.10 -20.51 -44.45
C ASP A 652 57.15 -21.33 -43.63
N HIS A 653 56.32 -22.10 -44.30
CA HIS A 653 55.36 -23.00 -43.65
C HIS A 653 55.75 -24.50 -43.73
N HIS A 654 56.91 -24.80 -44.34
CA HIS A 654 57.36 -26.16 -44.54
C HIS A 654 58.26 -26.67 -43.41
N HIS A 655 59.05 -25.79 -42.80
CA HIS A 655 59.86 -26.13 -41.65
C HIS A 655 59.14 -26.00 -40.35
N GLY A 656 59.38 -26.95 -39.43
CA GLY A 656 58.79 -26.90 -38.14
C GLY A 656 58.79 -28.23 -37.38
N ILE A 657 58.12 -28.26 -36.25
CA ILE A 657 58.13 -29.42 -35.34
C ILE A 657 57.27 -30.61 -35.89
N THR A 658 56.18 -30.32 -36.63
CA THR A 658 55.31 -31.40 -37.17
C THR A 658 56.06 -32.46 -37.97
N PRO A 659 56.98 -32.12 -38.93
CA PRO A 659 57.81 -33.12 -39.61
C PRO A 659 58.68 -33.98 -38.66
N LEU A 660 59.18 -33.38 -37.58
CA LEU A 660 59.97 -34.07 -36.57
C LEU A 660 59.12 -35.05 -35.75
N LEU A 661 57.89 -34.65 -35.40
CA LEU A 661 56.99 -35.48 -34.64
C LEU A 661 56.51 -36.74 -35.41
N THR A 662 56.61 -36.73 -36.75
CA THR A 662 56.21 -37.87 -37.56
C THR A 662 57.27 -38.96 -37.58
N LYS A 663 58.54 -38.63 -37.24
CA LYS A 663 59.67 -39.58 -37.14
C LYS A 663 59.67 -40.19 -35.73
N ASP A 664 60.12 -41.47 -35.62
CA ASP A 664 60.19 -42.12 -34.30
C ASP A 664 61.50 -41.75 -33.57
N HIS A 665 62.54 -41.39 -34.23
CA HIS A 665 63.85 -40.86 -33.67
C HIS A 665 64.32 -39.73 -34.51
N ASN A 666 64.82 -38.66 -33.86
CA ASN A 666 65.35 -37.49 -34.45
C ASN A 666 66.81 -37.33 -33.98
N THR A 667 67.73 -37.03 -34.91
CA THR A 667 69.07 -36.58 -34.59
C THR A 667 69.08 -35.08 -34.38
N TRP A 668 70.11 -34.56 -33.70
CA TRP A 668 70.30 -33.11 -33.56
C TRP A 668 70.31 -32.38 -34.94
N GLN A 669 70.96 -33.00 -35.96
CA GLN A 669 70.99 -32.44 -37.34
C GLN A 669 69.57 -32.33 -37.93
N ASP A 670 68.72 -33.33 -37.67
CA ASP A 670 67.30 -33.26 -38.13
C ASP A 670 66.53 -32.10 -37.46
N ILE A 671 66.77 -31.85 -36.16
CA ILE A 671 66.15 -30.78 -35.39
C ILE A 671 66.72 -29.42 -35.84
N GLU A 672 68.04 -29.30 -35.94
CA GLU A 672 68.76 -28.07 -36.39
C GLU A 672 68.25 -27.62 -37.75
N ALA A 673 68.07 -28.55 -38.71
CA ALA A 673 67.53 -28.24 -40.01
C ALA A 673 66.12 -27.68 -40.03
N GLN A 674 65.38 -27.79 -38.97
CA GLN A 674 63.99 -27.24 -38.79
C GLN A 674 63.97 -25.97 -38.00
N ILE A 675 65.07 -25.57 -37.34
CA ILE A 675 65.20 -24.37 -36.55
C ILE A 675 65.56 -23.19 -37.50
N ILE A 676 64.88 -22.09 -37.26
CA ILE A 676 65.05 -20.82 -37.98
C ILE A 676 65.50 -19.74 -36.99
N ASN A 677 66.47 -18.93 -37.35
CA ASN A 677 66.77 -17.76 -36.51
C ASN A 677 65.69 -16.73 -36.56
N SER A 678 65.38 -16.10 -35.41
CA SER A 678 64.25 -15.19 -35.28
C SER A 678 64.37 -13.91 -36.12
N GLY A 679 65.50 -13.57 -36.57
CA GLY A 679 65.75 -12.29 -37.25
C GLY A 679 65.73 -11.06 -36.33
N VAL A 680 65.30 -11.23 -35.10
CA VAL A 680 65.14 -10.17 -34.09
C VAL A 680 66.39 -10.09 -33.20
N ASN A 681 66.85 -11.22 -32.74
CA ASN A 681 68.10 -11.32 -31.91
C ASN A 681 68.85 -12.62 -32.22
N LYS A 682 70.20 -12.54 -32.30
CA LYS A 682 71.05 -13.65 -32.61
C LYS A 682 70.99 -14.84 -31.64
N ASN A 683 70.56 -14.61 -30.44
CA ASN A 683 70.45 -15.63 -29.39
C ASN A 683 69.03 -16.23 -29.33
N LEU A 684 68.11 -15.85 -30.24
CA LEU A 684 66.76 -16.37 -30.29
C LEU A 684 66.54 -17.14 -31.58
N ASP A 685 66.25 -18.41 -31.40
CA ASP A 685 65.87 -19.31 -32.47
C ASP A 685 64.36 -19.67 -32.36
N ILE A 686 63.76 -20.08 -33.45
CA ILE A 686 62.37 -20.43 -33.54
C ILE A 686 62.26 -21.81 -34.18
N LEU A 687 61.44 -22.69 -33.53
CA LEU A 687 60.93 -23.93 -34.10
C LEU A 687 59.42 -23.81 -34.30
N MET A 688 59.00 -23.50 -35.50
CA MET A 688 57.62 -23.29 -35.84
C MET A 688 56.79 -24.56 -35.76
N ALA A 689 55.48 -24.47 -35.84
CA ALA A 689 54.61 -25.63 -35.90
C ALA A 689 54.83 -26.48 -37.16
N GLY A 690 55.10 -25.85 -38.30
CA GLY A 690 55.16 -26.50 -39.59
C GLY A 690 53.80 -26.78 -40.20
N PRO A 691 53.68 -27.72 -41.18
CA PRO A 691 52.41 -28.06 -41.79
C PRO A 691 51.40 -28.61 -40.80
N ILE A 692 50.13 -28.17 -40.91
CA ILE A 692 49.04 -28.61 -39.97
C ILE A 692 48.74 -30.06 -40.22
N PRO A 693 48.91 -30.96 -39.21
CA PRO A 693 48.68 -32.36 -39.40
C PRO A 693 47.16 -32.73 -39.24
N PRO A 694 46.69 -33.83 -39.81
CA PRO A 694 45.31 -34.30 -39.64
C PRO A 694 45.02 -34.85 -38.23
N ASN A 695 46.04 -35.27 -37.47
CA ASN A 695 45.93 -35.88 -36.13
C ASN A 695 46.86 -35.18 -35.09
N PRO A 696 46.61 -33.93 -34.71
CA PRO A 696 47.51 -33.17 -33.85
C PRO A 696 47.77 -33.82 -32.49
N ALA A 697 46.68 -34.31 -31.84
CA ALA A 697 46.76 -34.84 -30.47
C ALA A 697 47.64 -36.11 -30.40
N GLU A 698 47.55 -36.98 -31.37
CA GLU A 698 48.33 -38.24 -31.45
C GLU A 698 49.81 -37.95 -31.71
N LEU A 699 50.11 -36.95 -32.51
CA LEU A 699 51.50 -36.53 -32.77
C LEU A 699 52.16 -35.95 -31.52
N ILE A 700 51.51 -35.12 -30.80
CA ILE A 700 51.96 -34.55 -29.53
C ILE A 700 52.19 -35.64 -28.46
N ALA A 701 51.36 -36.67 -28.45
CA ALA A 701 51.45 -37.79 -27.51
C ALA A 701 52.67 -38.71 -27.73
N ARG A 702 53.35 -38.64 -28.92
CA ARG A 702 54.48 -39.54 -29.24
C ARG A 702 55.70 -39.22 -28.41
N HIS A 703 56.53 -40.27 -28.19
CA HIS A 703 57.85 -40.14 -27.52
C HIS A 703 58.81 -39.26 -28.29
N SER A 704 58.62 -39.11 -29.60
CA SER A 704 59.45 -38.22 -30.43
C SER A 704 59.50 -36.78 -29.89
N LEU A 705 58.43 -36.29 -29.27
CA LEU A 705 58.41 -34.98 -28.62
C LEU A 705 59.37 -34.96 -27.42
N ASP A 706 59.39 -36.02 -26.60
CA ASP A 706 60.28 -36.12 -25.44
C ASP A 706 61.74 -36.18 -25.86
N ASP A 707 62.09 -36.92 -26.95
CA ASP A 707 63.47 -37.00 -27.53
C ASP A 707 63.89 -35.61 -28.06
N ILE A 708 63.03 -34.91 -28.80
CA ILE A 708 63.33 -33.54 -29.31
C ILE A 708 63.55 -32.60 -28.11
N MET A 709 62.76 -32.66 -27.10
CA MET A 709 62.91 -31.77 -25.93
C MET A 709 64.21 -32.09 -25.15
N ALA A 710 64.59 -33.35 -25.01
CA ALA A 710 65.86 -33.72 -24.38
C ALA A 710 67.05 -33.10 -25.07
N GLN A 711 67.10 -33.18 -26.44
CA GLN A 711 68.17 -32.56 -27.22
C GLN A 711 68.17 -31.04 -27.20
N LEU A 712 67.00 -30.41 -27.25
CA LEU A 712 66.85 -28.96 -27.11
C LEU A 712 67.31 -28.45 -25.72
N ARG A 713 67.10 -29.19 -24.65
CA ARG A 713 67.63 -28.87 -23.31
C ARG A 713 69.15 -28.84 -23.19
N GLU A 714 69.83 -29.60 -24.04
CA GLU A 714 71.29 -29.60 -24.08
C GLU A 714 71.88 -28.36 -24.80
N HIS A 715 71.12 -27.79 -25.76
CA HIS A 715 71.59 -26.74 -26.62
C HIS A 715 71.14 -25.32 -26.26
N TYR A 716 70.02 -25.21 -25.50
CA TYR A 716 69.40 -23.94 -25.11
C TYR A 716 69.39 -23.74 -23.61
N ASP A 717 69.55 -22.47 -23.18
CA ASP A 717 69.37 -22.07 -21.82
C ASP A 717 67.88 -22.01 -21.42
N TYR A 718 66.96 -21.54 -22.30
CA TYR A 718 65.56 -21.42 -22.11
C TYR A 718 64.76 -21.90 -23.34
N ILE A 719 63.73 -22.67 -23.10
CA ILE A 719 62.83 -23.19 -24.12
C ILE A 719 61.40 -22.70 -23.80
N LEU A 720 60.87 -21.87 -24.66
CA LEU A 720 59.51 -21.33 -24.48
C LEU A 720 58.54 -22.05 -25.41
N ILE A 721 57.42 -22.51 -24.91
CA ILE A 721 56.46 -23.28 -25.69
C ILE A 721 55.16 -22.49 -25.81
N ASP A 722 54.82 -22.08 -27.04
CA ASP A 722 53.50 -21.51 -27.35
C ASP A 722 52.54 -22.66 -27.67
N THR A 723 51.48 -22.80 -26.87
CA THR A 723 50.53 -23.92 -26.98
C THR A 723 49.12 -23.44 -27.37
N ALA A 724 48.27 -24.36 -27.76
CA ALA A 724 46.83 -24.12 -27.91
C ALA A 724 46.18 -23.80 -26.55
N PRO A 725 45.00 -23.13 -26.53
CA PRO A 725 44.27 -22.89 -25.30
C PRO A 725 43.80 -24.21 -24.65
N VAL A 726 44.20 -24.42 -23.37
CA VAL A 726 43.83 -25.65 -22.63
C VAL A 726 42.34 -25.81 -22.42
N GLY A 727 41.61 -24.70 -22.37
CA GLY A 727 40.13 -24.73 -22.25
C GLY A 727 39.42 -25.19 -23.51
N LEU A 728 40.13 -25.25 -24.67
CA LEU A 728 39.51 -25.65 -25.93
C LEU A 728 40.00 -27.02 -26.41
N VAL A 729 41.23 -27.41 -26.09
CA VAL A 729 41.84 -28.65 -26.58
C VAL A 729 42.71 -29.33 -25.50
N SER A 730 42.78 -30.67 -25.56
CA SER A 730 43.51 -31.47 -24.56
C SER A 730 45.01 -31.58 -24.90
N ASP A 731 45.44 -31.14 -26.06
CA ASP A 731 46.84 -31.24 -26.53
C ASP A 731 47.82 -30.54 -25.57
N THR A 732 47.43 -29.44 -25.02
CA THR A 732 48.21 -28.65 -24.05
C THR A 732 48.46 -29.45 -22.75
N LEU A 733 47.49 -30.26 -22.30
CA LEU A 733 47.73 -31.15 -21.17
C LEU A 733 48.76 -32.25 -21.45
N GLN A 734 48.87 -32.70 -22.66
CA GLN A 734 49.90 -33.68 -23.08
C GLN A 734 51.26 -32.98 -23.17
N ILE A 735 51.31 -31.73 -23.62
CA ILE A 735 52.53 -30.94 -23.69
C ILE A 735 53.06 -30.63 -22.27
N SER A 736 52.17 -30.53 -21.26
CA SER A 736 52.60 -30.21 -19.89
C SER A 736 53.60 -31.20 -19.29
N ARG A 737 53.70 -32.45 -19.82
CA ARG A 737 54.66 -33.46 -19.37
C ARG A 737 56.15 -33.07 -19.65
N ILE A 738 56.38 -32.27 -20.67
CA ILE A 738 57.74 -31.82 -21.05
C ILE A 738 58.09 -30.41 -20.49
N ALA A 739 57.12 -29.71 -19.89
CA ALA A 739 57.32 -28.37 -19.34
C ALA A 739 57.79 -28.47 -17.89
N ASP A 740 58.58 -27.48 -17.46
CA ASP A 740 59.04 -27.31 -16.08
C ASP A 740 58.17 -26.28 -15.34
N ALA A 741 57.63 -25.33 -16.08
CA ALA A 741 56.76 -24.30 -15.57
C ALA A 741 55.67 -23.92 -16.56
N THR A 742 54.51 -23.51 -16.06
CA THR A 742 53.36 -23.10 -16.86
C THR A 742 52.97 -21.67 -16.57
N VAL A 743 52.96 -20.86 -17.61
CA VAL A 743 52.41 -19.49 -17.59
C VAL A 743 51.01 -19.51 -18.18
N TYR A 744 50.01 -19.24 -17.33
CA TYR A 744 48.61 -19.19 -17.76
C TYR A 744 48.19 -17.75 -18.06
N LEU A 745 47.81 -17.48 -19.28
CA LEU A 745 47.43 -16.15 -19.73
C LEU A 745 45.95 -15.93 -19.46
N CYS A 746 45.64 -14.81 -18.83
CA CYS A 746 44.31 -14.24 -18.71
C CYS A 746 44.31 -12.84 -19.31
N ARG A 747 43.27 -12.40 -19.94
CA ARG A 747 43.21 -11.07 -20.54
C ARG A 747 42.14 -10.22 -19.89
N ALA A 748 42.49 -9.01 -19.45
CA ALA A 748 41.60 -8.04 -18.89
C ALA A 748 40.48 -7.67 -19.87
N ASP A 749 39.24 -7.46 -19.40
CA ASP A 749 38.05 -7.17 -20.18
C ASP A 749 37.65 -8.25 -21.20
N TYR A 750 38.36 -9.41 -21.17
CA TYR A 750 38.15 -10.48 -22.14
C TYR A 750 37.84 -11.83 -21.47
N THR A 751 38.72 -12.31 -20.58
CA THR A 751 38.57 -13.61 -19.90
C THR A 751 37.39 -13.58 -18.92
N PRO A 752 36.43 -14.52 -19.03
CA PRO A 752 35.38 -14.64 -18.06
C PRO A 752 35.89 -15.04 -16.67
N LYS A 753 35.25 -14.55 -15.60
CA LYS A 753 35.57 -14.95 -14.21
C LYS A 753 35.37 -16.44 -13.98
N SER A 754 34.40 -17.07 -14.65
CA SER A 754 34.18 -18.51 -14.61
C SER A 754 35.33 -19.36 -15.16
N SER A 755 36.26 -18.77 -15.96
CA SER A 755 37.44 -19.49 -16.42
C SER A 755 38.39 -19.88 -15.29
N PHE A 756 38.29 -19.20 -14.13
CA PHE A 756 39.11 -19.50 -12.97
C PHE A 756 38.76 -20.80 -12.28
N ASP A 757 37.53 -21.31 -12.49
CA ASP A 757 37.12 -22.64 -12.01
C ASP A 757 38.00 -23.72 -12.69
N LEU A 758 38.23 -23.59 -14.00
CA LEU A 758 39.12 -24.46 -14.74
C LEU A 758 40.60 -24.27 -14.31
N ILE A 759 41.07 -23.02 -14.18
CA ILE A 759 42.47 -22.71 -13.79
C ILE A 759 42.77 -23.31 -12.41
N ASN A 760 41.87 -23.12 -11.45
CA ASN A 760 42.01 -23.64 -10.08
C ASN A 760 41.94 -25.17 -10.05
N ALA A 761 41.08 -25.78 -10.86
CA ALA A 761 41.01 -27.25 -11.01
C ALA A 761 42.29 -27.83 -11.58
N LEU A 762 42.86 -27.22 -12.62
CA LEU A 762 44.14 -27.65 -13.21
C LEU A 762 45.30 -27.59 -12.23
N ASN A 763 45.35 -26.53 -11.39
CA ASN A 763 46.35 -26.39 -10.34
C ASN A 763 46.14 -27.40 -9.20
N HIS A 764 44.90 -27.56 -8.70
CA HIS A 764 44.56 -28.51 -7.65
C HIS A 764 44.90 -29.94 -8.07
N ASP A 765 44.54 -30.34 -9.28
CA ASP A 765 44.79 -31.68 -9.82
C ASP A 765 46.27 -31.86 -10.23
N LYS A 766 47.13 -30.88 -10.08
CA LYS A 766 48.56 -30.89 -10.48
C LYS A 766 48.77 -31.33 -11.92
N LYS A 767 47.86 -30.97 -12.83
CA LYS A 767 47.90 -31.36 -14.24
C LYS A 767 48.93 -30.55 -15.05
N MET A 768 49.42 -29.46 -14.49
CA MET A 768 50.44 -28.61 -15.10
C MET A 768 51.49 -28.25 -14.04
N PRO A 769 52.78 -28.24 -14.42
CA PRO A 769 53.87 -27.94 -13.50
C PRO A 769 53.90 -26.43 -13.19
N LYS A 770 54.18 -26.09 -11.93
CA LYS A 770 54.42 -24.72 -11.45
C LYS A 770 53.59 -23.66 -12.14
N MET A 771 52.25 -23.79 -11.99
CA MET A 771 51.32 -22.83 -12.60
C MET A 771 51.48 -21.42 -12.04
N SER A 772 51.48 -20.45 -12.92
CA SER A 772 51.46 -19.03 -12.59
C SER A 772 50.63 -18.25 -13.59
N ILE A 773 50.17 -17.06 -13.23
CA ILE A 773 49.30 -16.25 -14.06
C ILE A 773 50.02 -15.05 -14.60
N VAL A 774 49.76 -14.70 -15.82
CA VAL A 774 50.08 -13.42 -16.43
C VAL A 774 48.76 -12.78 -16.89
N LEU A 775 48.49 -11.59 -16.40
CA LEU A 775 47.31 -10.81 -16.80
C LEU A 775 47.73 -9.91 -17.99
N ASN A 776 47.17 -10.19 -19.15
CA ASN A 776 47.45 -9.44 -20.39
C ASN A 776 46.36 -8.42 -20.67
N GLY A 777 46.68 -7.39 -21.44
CA GLY A 777 45.73 -6.41 -21.94
C GLY A 777 45.17 -5.46 -20.85
N VAL A 778 46.02 -5.14 -19.87
CA VAL A 778 45.65 -4.20 -18.80
C VAL A 778 45.67 -2.78 -19.35
N ASP A 779 44.51 -2.11 -19.31
CA ASP A 779 44.34 -0.72 -19.74
C ASP A 779 44.72 0.25 -18.60
N LEU A 780 45.88 0.84 -18.69
CA LEU A 780 46.39 1.78 -17.70
C LEU A 780 45.67 3.13 -17.68
N SER A 781 44.86 3.46 -18.69
CA SER A 781 44.05 4.70 -18.77
C SER A 781 42.83 4.65 -17.81
N LYS A 782 42.39 3.46 -17.43
CA LYS A 782 41.31 3.31 -16.46
C LYS A 782 41.80 3.74 -15.08
N LYS A 783 41.22 4.81 -14.52
CA LYS A 783 41.60 5.44 -13.23
C LYS A 783 41.79 4.52 -12.02
N LYS A 784 41.41 3.27 -12.13
CA LYS A 784 41.60 2.23 -11.08
C LYS A 784 43.07 1.80 -10.93
N TYR A 785 43.92 2.05 -11.93
CA TYR A 785 45.30 1.50 -11.98
C TYR A 785 46.41 2.49 -11.56
N GLY A 786 46.09 3.75 -11.25
CA GLY A 786 47.07 4.77 -10.86
C GLY A 786 47.84 4.54 -9.56
N TYR A 787 47.64 3.45 -8.85
CA TYR A 787 48.21 3.18 -7.53
C TYR A 787 49.18 1.99 -7.49
N TYR A 788 49.42 1.27 -8.59
CA TYR A 788 50.11 -0.04 -8.50
C TYR A 788 51.54 -0.13 -9.12
N TYR A 789 52.06 0.92 -9.75
CA TYR A 789 53.46 0.91 -10.19
C TYR A 789 54.37 1.55 -9.13
N GLY A 790 54.33 1.03 -7.91
CA GLY A 790 55.29 1.30 -6.84
C GLY A 790 55.83 -0.03 -6.34
N TYR A 791 57.04 -0.35 -6.69
CA TYR A 791 57.86 -1.37 -6.04
C TYR A 791 57.80 -1.19 -4.51
N GLY A 792 56.97 -1.94 -3.83
CA GLY A 792 56.87 -1.75 -2.37
C GLY A 792 55.85 -2.59 -1.65
N LYS A 793 55.78 -3.89 -1.91
CA LYS A 793 55.03 -4.78 -0.98
C LYS A 793 55.80 -6.09 -0.70
N TYR A 794 57.08 -5.99 -0.50
CA TYR A 794 57.88 -6.99 0.20
C TYR A 794 58.24 -6.41 1.58
N GLY A 795 57.37 -6.66 2.60
CA GLY A 795 57.63 -6.17 3.95
C GLY A 795 56.48 -6.40 4.90
N LYS A 796 55.89 -7.58 4.91
CA LYS A 796 54.92 -7.94 5.98
C LYS A 796 55.51 -9.03 6.87
N TYR A 797 56.65 -8.72 7.51
CA TYR A 797 57.12 -9.39 8.72
C TYR A 797 57.61 -8.32 9.69
N GLY A 798 56.81 -8.03 10.76
CA GLY A 798 57.23 -7.07 11.76
C GLY A 798 56.04 -6.60 12.57
N LYS A 799 55.38 -7.53 13.25
CA LYS A 799 54.43 -7.21 14.34
C LYS A 799 55.24 -7.09 15.62
N TYR A 800 55.52 -5.84 16.08
CA TYR A 800 55.71 -5.52 17.52
C TYR A 800 55.97 -4.01 17.66
N GLY A 801 55.15 -3.34 18.48
CA GLY A 801 55.43 -1.96 18.88
C GLY A 801 54.17 -1.08 19.03
N LYS A 802 53.43 -1.37 20.07
CA LYS A 802 52.40 -0.48 20.62
C LYS A 802 53.07 0.49 21.58
N TYR A 803 52.97 1.83 21.35
CA TYR A 803 52.89 2.82 22.42
C TYR A 803 52.91 4.25 21.88
N GLY A 804 52.00 5.10 22.36
CA GLY A 804 52.14 6.56 22.45
C GLY A 804 51.14 7.41 21.67
N SER A 805 50.02 7.68 22.32
CA SER A 805 49.13 8.80 22.11
C SER A 805 49.83 10.13 22.38
N TYR A 806 49.65 11.14 21.51
CA TYR A 806 49.49 12.54 21.96
C TYR A 806 48.70 13.39 20.96
N LYS A 807 47.70 14.08 21.48
CA LYS A 807 46.93 15.15 20.86
C LYS A 807 47.79 16.41 20.71
N GLY A 808 47.58 17.17 19.64
CA GLY A 808 48.13 18.54 19.52
C GLY A 808 47.51 19.29 18.34
N TYR A 809 46.85 20.34 18.66
CA TYR A 809 46.24 21.39 17.86
C TYR A 809 47.19 22.08 16.85
N GLY A 810 46.63 22.61 15.70
CA GLY A 810 47.12 23.88 15.20
C GLY A 810 47.36 23.99 13.72
N SER A 811 46.47 24.71 13.02
CA SER A 811 46.73 25.78 12.07
C SER A 811 47.47 25.49 10.75
N SER A 812 46.70 25.59 9.69
CA SER A 812 46.86 26.32 8.43
C SER A 812 48.30 26.64 7.91
N VAL A 813 48.35 26.54 6.60
CA VAL A 813 49.14 27.40 5.66
C VAL A 813 50.34 26.77 4.99
N TYR A 814 50.26 26.76 3.66
CA TYR A 814 51.31 26.69 2.61
C TYR A 814 52.10 25.40 2.40
N GLY A 815 52.04 24.96 1.19
CA GLY A 815 53.06 24.17 0.61
C GLY A 815 52.63 23.29 -0.55
N SER A 816 52.38 23.89 -1.70
CA SER A 816 52.59 23.23 -2.98
C SER A 816 54.02 22.72 -3.01
N TYR A 817 54.22 21.44 -2.76
CA TYR A 817 55.43 20.74 -3.15
C TYR A 817 55.02 19.60 -4.07
N GLY A 818 55.14 19.79 -5.36
CA GLY A 818 56.27 19.27 -6.08
C GLY A 818 55.94 17.78 -6.42
N ASN A 819 55.32 17.63 -7.60
CA ASN A 819 55.42 16.43 -8.42
C ASN A 819 56.89 15.93 -8.35
N TYR A 820 57.21 14.96 -7.47
CA TYR A 820 58.39 14.14 -7.68
C TYR A 820 58.10 13.22 -8.86
N ASN A 821 58.35 13.76 -10.05
CA ASN A 821 58.54 13.02 -11.26
C ASN A 821 59.72 12.05 -11.02
N ASN A 822 59.43 10.75 -10.98
CA ASN A 822 60.46 9.72 -11.05
C ASN A 822 61.07 9.75 -12.46
N SER A 823 61.85 10.76 -12.72
CA SER A 823 62.56 11.00 -14.00
C SER A 823 63.84 10.10 -14.17
N HIS A 824 63.96 9.05 -13.35
CA HIS A 824 65.10 8.14 -13.44
C HIS A 824 64.77 6.73 -13.98
N TYR A 825 63.53 6.44 -14.25
CA TYR A 825 63.06 5.14 -14.75
C TYR A 825 61.98 5.32 -15.83
N GLY A 826 62.37 5.68 -17.03
CA GLY A 826 61.51 5.77 -18.21
C GLY A 826 61.63 7.08 -18.97
N ASP A 827 61.55 7.01 -20.31
CA ASP A 827 61.58 8.16 -21.20
C ASP A 827 60.31 9.04 -20.93
N GLN A 828 60.47 10.36 -20.78
CA GLN A 828 59.36 11.31 -20.55
C GLN A 828 58.33 11.34 -21.68
N ASN A 829 58.62 10.73 -22.83
CA ASN A 829 57.76 10.59 -24.01
C ASN A 829 57.39 9.13 -24.29
N ASP A 830 57.31 8.28 -23.27
CA ASP A 830 56.93 6.87 -23.46
C ASP A 830 55.48 6.71 -23.91
N ASN A 831 55.31 6.45 -25.21
CA ASN A 831 54.04 6.14 -25.85
C ASN A 831 53.85 4.62 -26.07
N SER A 832 54.61 3.75 -25.40
CA SER A 832 54.55 2.30 -25.59
C SER A 832 53.27 1.64 -25.10
N VAL A 833 52.57 2.28 -24.19
CA VAL A 833 51.31 1.79 -23.63
C VAL A 833 50.16 2.75 -23.91
N LYS A 834 48.94 2.21 -24.03
CA LYS A 834 47.75 3.01 -24.19
C LYS A 834 47.43 3.65 -22.83
N ARG A 835 47.48 4.96 -22.75
CA ARG A 835 47.18 5.76 -21.55
C ARG A 835 45.83 6.47 -21.65
#